data_3ed38dba7db86c3bfe6d8c234bb822c2
#
_entry.id   3ed38dba7db86c3bfe6d8c234bb822c2
#
_cell.length_a   1.000
_cell.length_b   1.000
_cell.length_c   1.000
_cell.angle_alpha   90.00
_cell.angle_beta   90.00
_cell.angle_gamma   90.00
#
_symmetry.space_group_name_H-M   'P 1'
#
loop_
_entity.id
_entity.type
_entity.pdbx_description
1 polymer ?
#
loop_
_entity_poly.entity_id
_entity_poly.type
_entity_poly.pdbx_seq_one_letter_code
_entity_poly.pdbx_strand_id
1 'polypeptide(L)'
;MTAAIGLKRLAIAVSAIVAAALFTLVALSFLIPATAVREAVKQEIGSVTGLDPVLRGDVAVSLFPSGTVSFSNVVLGDDRTGEPAVVADQLIARLRYFPLLAGRVEIADVTLVRPTITVTVQPGGQSNWSALIASLGRALEPGPQRAPSFSEIGIHDGTIVVHDAAGALAERVTGVEFQVAWPSISRSFGANGHFVWHDEPVEASLTLSDFPAALRGESSGIKLRLSGAPIELAFDGTASVQPTLRIEGTLGVEAPSLRDALRWSGEKKVPFGGFGRFALRAQSTLGGGMISLSNVNVELDGNTAEGVLTLSTDSHRAVQGTLAADALDLSPYVSGIRLMATDEGGWDQLPITLDGLADYDLDLRLSAASVKIGSAQLGRTAVAANMRDGKLDIMIGESQTFGGIAKGSIGLASADSGVAATSHLQFVDVDLESCLGQMFGLHKLTGRGNLALNLDGSGRSVLALTRTLNGTASLTANDGALTGINVEQLLRRLERRPLSGNGDFRNGRTPFTQLTMNLKIADGLVSVDDLHVDGPAVRLAIGGRASVPSRDLDLKGVATLVSNASSEEFDLPFVVQGQWDDPIMLPDPESLIRRSGAAAPLLNAVKGHPVNAGDAVRSVIDQLFAAPAGAPPPAPQSPASPQQGAK
;
A
#
# COMPACT_ATOMS: atom_id res chain seq x y z
N MET A 1 -69.37 -15.14 55.83
CA MET A 1 -69.95 -14.58 54.58
C MET A 1 -69.85 -13.06 54.46
N THR A 2 -69.62 -12.31 55.51
CA THR A 2 -69.56 -10.86 55.51
C THR A 2 -68.23 -10.22 54.94
N ALA A 3 -67.07 -10.92 55.02
CA ALA A 3 -65.81 -10.44 54.56
C ALA A 3 -65.66 -10.43 52.98
N ALA A 4 -66.31 -11.44 52.32
CA ALA A 4 -66.25 -11.54 50.85
C ALA A 4 -67.11 -10.46 50.13
N ILE A 5 -68.19 -9.97 50.82
CA ILE A 5 -69.03 -8.91 50.30
C ILE A 5 -68.33 -7.51 50.39
N GLY A 6 -67.53 -7.30 51.48
CA GLY A 6 -66.75 -6.12 51.69
C GLY A 6 -65.63 -5.99 50.62
N LEU A 7 -64.95 -7.12 50.34
CA LEU A 7 -63.87 -7.15 49.33
C LEU A 7 -64.38 -6.89 47.90
N LYS A 8 -65.55 -7.41 47.53
CA LYS A 8 -66.19 -7.10 46.23
C LYS A 8 -66.62 -5.64 46.12
N ARG A 9 -67.15 -5.03 47.18
CA ARG A 9 -67.53 -3.62 47.18
C ARG A 9 -66.31 -2.70 47.09
N LEU A 10 -65.21 -3.07 47.76
CA LEU A 10 -63.94 -2.33 47.65
C LEU A 10 -63.38 -2.48 46.28
N ALA A 11 -63.37 -3.62 45.65
CA ALA A 11 -62.90 -3.87 44.30
C ALA A 11 -63.72 -3.07 43.26
N ILE A 12 -65.02 -2.99 43.41
CA ILE A 12 -65.95 -2.20 42.56
C ILE A 12 -65.67 -0.68 42.75
N ALA A 13 -65.50 -0.24 43.99
CA ALA A 13 -65.16 1.16 44.25
C ALA A 13 -63.82 1.57 43.69
N VAL A 14 -62.81 0.74 43.83
CA VAL A 14 -61.47 0.98 43.23
C VAL A 14 -61.54 0.95 41.69
N SER A 15 -62.27 -0.01 41.10
CA SER A 15 -62.51 -0.04 39.65
C SER A 15 -63.24 1.17 39.13
N ALA A 16 -64.24 1.65 39.88
CA ALA A 16 -64.98 2.86 39.52
C ALA A 16 -64.12 4.14 39.62
N ILE A 17 -63.25 4.24 40.63
CA ILE A 17 -62.31 5.34 40.78
C ILE A 17 -61.27 5.31 39.66
N VAL A 18 -60.75 4.13 39.31
CA VAL A 18 -59.82 3.95 38.20
C VAL A 18 -60.48 4.26 36.87
N ALA A 19 -61.70 3.83 36.64
CA ALA A 19 -62.47 4.16 35.44
C ALA A 19 -62.80 5.65 35.35
N ALA A 20 -63.17 6.30 36.47
CA ALA A 20 -63.42 7.73 36.53
C ALA A 20 -62.13 8.54 36.29
N ALA A 21 -61.00 8.09 36.86
CA ALA A 21 -59.69 8.69 36.62
C ALA A 21 -59.25 8.54 35.17
N LEU A 22 -59.43 7.38 34.55
CA LEU A 22 -59.21 7.13 33.14
C LEU A 22 -60.13 8.00 32.24
N PHE A 23 -61.39 8.08 32.56
CA PHE A 23 -62.34 8.92 31.84
C PHE A 23 -61.99 10.40 31.95
N THR A 24 -61.58 10.88 33.13
CA THR A 24 -61.15 12.25 33.35
C THR A 24 -59.86 12.54 32.58
N LEU A 25 -58.93 11.61 32.52
CA LEU A 25 -57.69 11.69 31.72
C LEU A 25 -57.99 11.79 30.21
N VAL A 26 -58.89 10.97 29.71
CA VAL A 26 -59.34 11.00 28.31
C VAL A 26 -60.14 12.30 28.02
N ALA A 27 -61.00 12.73 28.94
CA ALA A 27 -61.74 14.00 28.80
C ALA A 27 -60.82 15.24 28.82
N LEU A 28 -59.77 15.24 29.66
CA LEU A 28 -58.74 16.27 29.68
C LEU A 28 -57.98 16.34 28.34
N SER A 29 -57.78 15.20 27.67
CA SER A 29 -57.16 15.10 26.35
C SER A 29 -57.87 15.95 25.28
N PHE A 30 -59.20 16.03 25.36
CA PHE A 30 -60.01 16.82 24.43
C PHE A 30 -60.11 18.31 24.81
N LEU A 31 -59.73 18.68 26.03
CA LEU A 31 -59.78 20.06 26.52
C LEU A 31 -58.53 20.88 26.27
N ILE A 32 -57.40 20.24 25.98
CA ILE A 32 -56.14 20.96 25.69
C ILE A 32 -56.12 21.37 24.22
N PRO A 33 -56.12 22.68 23.88
CA PRO A 33 -56.10 23.11 22.49
C PRO A 33 -54.75 22.75 21.85
N ALA A 34 -54.79 22.12 20.68
CA ALA A 34 -53.56 21.74 19.94
C ALA A 34 -52.66 22.96 19.64
N THR A 35 -53.24 24.13 19.53
CA THR A 35 -52.53 25.40 19.36
C THR A 35 -51.68 25.80 20.56
N ALA A 36 -52.16 25.57 21.78
CA ALA A 36 -51.42 25.86 23.00
C ALA A 36 -50.22 24.91 23.18
N VAL A 37 -50.41 23.64 22.84
CA VAL A 37 -49.31 22.64 22.87
C VAL A 37 -48.26 22.95 21.79
N ARG A 38 -48.71 23.31 20.58
CA ARG A 38 -47.81 23.74 19.50
C ARG A 38 -46.93 24.90 19.94
N GLU A 39 -47.53 25.95 20.52
CA GLU A 39 -46.79 27.14 20.93
C GLU A 39 -45.84 26.86 22.10
N ALA A 40 -46.26 26.01 23.06
CA ALA A 40 -45.42 25.59 24.17
C ALA A 40 -44.20 24.75 23.69
N VAL A 41 -44.38 23.80 22.78
CA VAL A 41 -43.29 23.00 22.20
C VAL A 41 -42.38 23.87 21.32
N LYS A 42 -42.94 24.78 20.53
CA LYS A 42 -42.17 25.73 19.75
C LYS A 42 -41.28 26.60 20.66
N GLN A 43 -41.86 27.12 21.76
CA GLN A 43 -41.14 27.92 22.73
C GLN A 43 -40.05 27.16 23.45
N GLU A 44 -40.29 25.87 23.80
CA GLU A 44 -39.30 25.00 24.44
C GLU A 44 -38.16 24.67 23.49
N ILE A 45 -38.44 24.29 22.24
CA ILE A 45 -37.41 24.05 21.21
C ILE A 45 -36.61 25.36 20.97
N GLY A 46 -37.28 26.51 20.79
CA GLY A 46 -36.63 27.81 20.61
C GLY A 46 -35.73 28.20 21.78
N SER A 47 -36.17 27.93 23.01
CA SER A 47 -35.40 28.26 24.22
C SER A 47 -34.12 27.43 24.34
N VAL A 48 -34.16 26.19 23.89
CA VAL A 48 -33.02 25.23 23.96
C VAL A 48 -32.09 25.40 22.76
N THR A 49 -32.64 25.49 21.55
CA THR A 49 -31.85 25.53 20.31
C THR A 49 -31.45 26.94 19.91
N GLY A 50 -32.14 27.96 20.42
CA GLY A 50 -31.99 29.35 19.94
C GLY A 50 -32.47 29.56 18.51
N LEU A 51 -33.10 28.58 17.89
CA LEU A 51 -33.64 28.60 16.53
C LEU A 51 -35.16 28.63 16.61
N ASP A 52 -35.79 29.44 15.79
CA ASP A 52 -37.26 29.46 15.63
C ASP A 52 -37.67 28.26 14.75
N PRO A 53 -38.29 27.19 15.30
CA PRO A 53 -38.75 26.09 14.48
C PRO A 53 -39.91 26.52 13.61
N VAL A 54 -39.76 26.31 12.28
CA VAL A 54 -40.87 26.54 11.35
C VAL A 54 -41.67 25.23 11.24
N LEU A 55 -42.82 25.20 11.88
CA LEU A 55 -43.74 24.07 11.88
C LEU A 55 -44.78 24.28 10.79
N ARG A 56 -44.53 23.76 9.59
CA ARG A 56 -45.38 24.01 8.39
C ARG A 56 -46.58 23.07 8.27
N GLY A 57 -46.55 21.93 8.97
CA GLY A 57 -47.54 20.87 8.84
C GLY A 57 -48.53 20.78 10.01
N ASP A 58 -49.36 19.74 9.96
CA ASP A 58 -50.37 19.44 10.97
C ASP A 58 -49.73 18.99 12.29
N VAL A 59 -50.43 19.30 13.40
CA VAL A 59 -50.08 18.88 14.73
C VAL A 59 -51.06 17.81 15.19
N ALA A 60 -50.57 16.63 15.46
CA ALA A 60 -51.37 15.57 16.06
C ALA A 60 -50.99 15.39 17.54
N VAL A 61 -51.96 15.49 18.43
CA VAL A 61 -51.74 15.31 19.87
C VAL A 61 -52.47 14.05 20.31
N SER A 62 -51.72 13.09 20.87
CA SER A 62 -52.21 11.87 21.45
C SER A 62 -51.80 11.79 22.92
N LEU A 63 -52.70 12.10 23.81
CA LEU A 63 -52.42 12.14 25.25
C LEU A 63 -52.49 10.75 25.92
N PHE A 64 -53.13 9.79 25.26
CA PHE A 64 -53.24 8.41 25.78
C PHE A 64 -52.94 7.40 24.64
N PRO A 65 -52.18 6.31 24.86
CA PRO A 65 -51.54 5.90 26.12
C PRO A 65 -50.19 6.58 26.39
N SER A 66 -49.58 7.31 25.44
CA SER A 66 -48.15 7.68 25.50
C SER A 66 -47.87 9.19 25.57
N GLY A 67 -48.89 10.08 25.70
CA GLY A 67 -48.64 11.54 25.77
C GLY A 67 -47.69 12.08 24.69
N THR A 68 -48.03 11.84 23.44
CA THR A 68 -47.15 12.23 22.30
C THR A 68 -47.74 13.40 21.52
N VAL A 69 -46.88 14.29 21.04
CA VAL A 69 -47.21 15.35 20.12
C VAL A 69 -46.33 15.17 18.89
N SER A 70 -46.94 15.07 17.74
CA SER A 70 -46.22 14.95 16.47
C SER A 70 -46.48 16.17 15.59
N PHE A 71 -45.42 16.67 15.00
CA PHE A 71 -45.40 17.79 14.05
C PHE A 71 -44.92 17.28 12.71
N SER A 72 -45.63 17.58 11.64
CA SER A 72 -45.25 17.24 10.28
C SER A 72 -44.48 18.41 9.64
N ASN A 73 -43.54 18.09 8.73
CA ASN A 73 -42.75 19.07 7.98
C ASN A 73 -42.07 20.13 8.87
N VAL A 74 -41.15 19.67 9.70
CA VAL A 74 -40.40 20.50 10.64
C VAL A 74 -39.11 20.97 10.01
N VAL A 75 -38.89 22.29 10.05
CA VAL A 75 -37.64 22.91 9.57
C VAL A 75 -36.98 23.65 10.72
N LEU A 76 -35.72 23.31 11.00
CA LEU A 76 -34.88 23.94 12.01
C LEU A 76 -33.66 24.58 11.32
N GLY A 77 -33.47 25.89 11.58
CA GLY A 77 -32.38 26.66 11.00
C GLY A 77 -32.90 27.92 10.29
N ASP A 78 -31.99 28.83 10.01
CA ASP A 78 -32.33 30.11 9.39
C ASP A 78 -32.53 29.95 7.87
N ASP A 79 -33.78 30.11 7.42
CA ASP A 79 -34.14 30.12 6.00
C ASP A 79 -33.51 31.33 5.23
N ARG A 80 -32.84 32.25 5.97
CA ARG A 80 -32.23 33.47 5.43
C ARG A 80 -30.81 33.27 4.90
N THR A 81 -30.14 32.17 5.26
CA THR A 81 -28.77 31.84 4.84
C THR A 81 -28.67 30.80 3.71
N GLY A 82 -29.80 30.29 3.22
CA GLY A 82 -29.94 29.45 2.01
C GLY A 82 -30.41 28.03 2.29
N GLU A 83 -29.75 27.23 3.12
CA GLU A 83 -30.16 25.86 3.41
C GLU A 83 -30.38 25.64 4.91
N PRO A 84 -31.58 25.11 5.29
CA PRO A 84 -31.87 24.81 6.70
C PRO A 84 -30.95 23.71 7.24
N ALA A 85 -30.56 23.84 8.50
CA ALA A 85 -29.66 22.87 9.15
C ALA A 85 -30.33 21.50 9.30
N VAL A 86 -31.62 21.43 9.57
CA VAL A 86 -32.41 20.20 9.69
C VAL A 86 -33.78 20.38 9.07
N VAL A 87 -34.13 19.43 8.22
CA VAL A 87 -35.51 19.26 7.69
C VAL A 87 -35.98 17.88 8.05
N ALA A 88 -37.07 17.73 8.75
CA ALA A 88 -37.61 16.43 9.13
C ALA A 88 -39.06 16.26 8.65
N ASP A 89 -39.39 15.08 8.17
CA ASP A 89 -40.78 14.75 7.81
C ASP A 89 -41.68 14.81 9.03
N GLN A 90 -41.19 14.35 10.18
CA GLN A 90 -41.92 14.37 11.41
C GLN A 90 -41.00 14.57 12.62
N LEU A 91 -41.46 15.35 13.58
CA LEU A 91 -40.91 15.48 14.91
C LEU A 91 -41.92 14.94 15.91
N ILE A 92 -41.56 13.97 16.69
CA ILE A 92 -42.39 13.36 17.74
C ILE A 92 -41.79 13.76 19.09
N ALA A 93 -42.54 14.53 19.88
CA ALA A 93 -42.21 14.89 21.24
C ALA A 93 -43.06 14.05 22.22
N ARG A 94 -42.42 13.31 23.13
CA ARG A 94 -43.11 12.62 24.19
C ARG A 94 -43.15 13.48 25.44
N LEU A 95 -44.32 13.64 26.03
CA LEU A 95 -44.56 14.49 27.17
C LEU A 95 -44.50 13.70 28.48
N ARG A 96 -44.08 14.37 29.57
CA ARG A 96 -44.12 13.80 30.93
C ARG A 96 -45.50 13.96 31.51
N TYR A 97 -46.12 12.86 31.95
CA TYR A 97 -47.51 12.85 32.44
C TYR A 97 -47.74 13.69 33.71
N PHE A 98 -46.86 13.58 34.72
CA PHE A 98 -47.07 14.26 35.99
C PHE A 98 -47.05 15.78 35.87
N PRO A 99 -46.12 16.41 35.18
CA PRO A 99 -46.14 17.85 34.89
C PRO A 99 -47.36 18.27 34.09
N LEU A 100 -47.80 17.45 33.11
CA LEU A 100 -48.95 17.75 32.28
C LEU A 100 -50.24 17.80 33.09
N LEU A 101 -50.42 16.95 34.08
CA LEU A 101 -51.55 17.00 35.01
C LEU A 101 -51.57 18.30 35.86
N ALA A 102 -50.40 18.91 36.08
CA ALA A 102 -50.24 20.21 36.74
C ALA A 102 -50.31 21.40 35.78
N GLY A 103 -50.71 21.18 34.53
CA GLY A 103 -50.81 22.20 33.50
C GLY A 103 -49.44 22.68 32.93
N ARG A 104 -48.39 21.92 33.16
CA ARG A 104 -47.03 22.21 32.64
C ARG A 104 -46.67 21.23 31.55
N VAL A 105 -46.29 21.72 30.38
CA VAL A 105 -45.80 20.92 29.26
C VAL A 105 -44.30 20.71 29.46
N GLU A 106 -43.91 19.50 29.77
CA GLU A 106 -42.50 19.08 29.86
C GLU A 106 -42.25 17.95 28.88
N ILE A 107 -41.23 18.07 28.03
CA ILE A 107 -40.87 17.08 27.03
C ILE A 107 -39.95 16.05 27.69
N ALA A 108 -40.23 14.76 27.52
CA ALA A 108 -39.37 13.67 28.01
C ALA A 108 -38.28 13.34 27.00
N ASP A 109 -38.67 13.14 25.78
CA ASP A 109 -37.76 12.86 24.65
C ASP A 109 -38.32 13.41 23.33
N VAL A 110 -37.43 13.53 22.35
CA VAL A 110 -37.74 14.02 21.00
C VAL A 110 -37.21 13.03 19.99
N THR A 111 -38.03 12.63 19.03
CA THR A 111 -37.62 11.77 17.92
C THR A 111 -37.84 12.51 16.60
N LEU A 112 -36.81 12.59 15.78
CA LEU A 112 -36.85 13.07 14.41
C LEU A 112 -36.99 11.87 13.46
N VAL A 113 -38.03 11.88 12.63
CA VAL A 113 -38.28 10.83 11.64
C VAL A 113 -37.92 11.34 10.26
N ARG A 114 -37.08 10.59 9.57
CA ARG A 114 -36.50 10.93 8.28
C ARG A 114 -35.94 12.34 8.20
N PRO A 115 -35.09 12.77 9.15
CA PRO A 115 -34.47 14.07 9.06
C PRO A 115 -33.40 14.09 7.97
N THR A 116 -33.36 15.18 7.21
CA THR A 116 -32.18 15.55 6.42
C THR A 116 -31.41 16.59 7.21
N ILE A 117 -30.19 16.23 7.61
CA ILE A 117 -29.27 17.07 8.37
C ILE A 117 -28.22 17.59 7.40
N THR A 118 -28.20 18.90 7.16
CA THR A 118 -27.24 19.53 6.24
C THR A 118 -26.13 20.20 7.04
N VAL A 119 -24.88 19.85 6.74
CA VAL A 119 -23.68 20.49 7.29
C VAL A 119 -22.95 21.18 6.16
N THR A 120 -22.88 22.50 6.20
CA THR A 120 -22.13 23.30 5.23
C THR A 120 -20.96 23.98 5.94
N VAL A 121 -19.74 23.70 5.49
CA VAL A 121 -18.50 24.28 6.03
C VAL A 121 -18.13 25.48 5.16
N GLN A 122 -18.00 26.66 5.75
CA GLN A 122 -17.62 27.89 5.04
C GLN A 122 -16.10 28.09 5.02
N PRO A 123 -15.55 28.86 4.07
CA PRO A 123 -14.16 29.30 4.12
C PRO A 123 -13.89 30.04 5.43
N GLY A 124 -12.97 29.53 6.24
CA GLY A 124 -12.69 30.06 7.59
C GLY A 124 -13.17 29.18 8.74
N GLY A 125 -13.72 27.97 8.44
CA GLY A 125 -14.06 26.95 9.44
C GLY A 125 -15.37 27.16 10.18
N GLN A 126 -16.16 28.17 9.81
CA GLN A 126 -17.52 28.34 10.31
C GLN A 126 -18.47 27.39 9.57
N SER A 127 -19.53 26.94 10.25
CA SER A 127 -20.56 26.10 9.64
C SER A 127 -21.96 26.72 9.89
N ASN A 128 -22.95 26.27 9.14
CA ASN A 128 -24.35 26.59 9.38
C ASN A 128 -24.84 26.17 10.78
N TRP A 129 -24.08 25.33 11.50
CA TRP A 129 -24.34 24.89 12.88
C TRP A 129 -23.73 25.80 13.94
N SER A 130 -22.85 26.74 13.59
CA SER A 130 -22.12 27.58 14.55
C SER A 130 -23.04 28.37 15.47
N ALA A 131 -24.14 28.91 14.95
CA ALA A 131 -25.14 29.63 15.74
C ALA A 131 -25.89 28.72 16.71
N LEU A 132 -26.26 27.51 16.28
CA LEU A 132 -26.89 26.50 17.12
C LEU A 132 -25.97 26.07 18.26
N ILE A 133 -24.69 25.75 17.97
CA ILE A 133 -23.69 25.36 18.95
C ILE A 133 -23.53 26.47 20.01
N ALA A 134 -23.44 27.71 19.58
CA ALA A 134 -23.32 28.87 20.50
C ALA A 134 -24.56 29.06 21.38
N SER A 135 -25.77 28.82 20.85
CA SER A 135 -27.01 28.95 21.63
C SER A 135 -27.18 27.79 22.62
N LEU A 136 -26.83 26.56 22.22
CA LEU A 136 -26.81 25.40 23.11
C LEU A 136 -25.79 25.59 24.25
N GLY A 137 -24.60 26.14 23.93
CA GLY A 137 -23.59 26.45 24.95
C GLY A 137 -24.12 27.41 26.03
N ARG A 138 -24.86 28.45 25.62
CA ARG A 138 -25.50 29.41 26.54
C ARG A 138 -26.65 28.77 27.33
N ALA A 139 -27.47 27.94 26.70
CA ALA A 139 -28.63 27.29 27.34
C ALA A 139 -28.21 26.27 28.43
N LEU A 140 -27.02 25.70 28.30
CA LEU A 140 -26.46 24.74 29.27
C LEU A 140 -25.53 25.37 30.31
N GLU A 141 -25.37 26.70 30.32
CA GLU A 141 -24.63 27.38 31.39
C GLU A 141 -25.34 27.20 32.73
N PRO A 142 -24.59 26.96 33.84
CA PRO A 142 -25.15 26.90 35.16
C PRO A 142 -25.77 28.23 35.55
N GLY A 143 -27.09 28.34 35.64
CA GLY A 143 -27.82 29.55 35.96
C GLY A 143 -29.18 29.23 36.58
N PRO A 144 -29.90 30.27 37.05
CA PRO A 144 -31.24 30.10 37.60
C PRO A 144 -32.30 29.74 36.52
N GLN A 145 -31.91 29.73 35.27
CA GLN A 145 -32.76 29.30 34.17
C GLN A 145 -32.91 27.77 34.15
N ARG A 146 -34.09 27.30 33.83
CA ARG A 146 -34.46 25.88 33.81
C ARG A 146 -33.57 25.12 32.83
N ALA A 147 -32.96 24.04 33.29
CA ALA A 147 -32.33 23.07 32.41
C ALA A 147 -33.35 22.48 31.42
N PRO A 148 -32.96 22.10 30.19
CA PRO A 148 -33.87 21.48 29.22
C PRO A 148 -34.57 20.29 29.85
N SER A 149 -35.88 20.16 29.58
CA SER A 149 -36.72 19.14 30.20
C SER A 149 -36.52 17.73 29.59
N PHE A 150 -36.03 17.65 28.36
CA PHE A 150 -35.84 16.37 27.65
C PHE A 150 -34.45 15.75 27.94
N SER A 151 -34.42 14.44 27.96
CA SER A 151 -33.21 13.65 28.30
C SER A 151 -32.66 12.84 27.14
N GLU A 152 -33.41 12.74 26.05
CA GLU A 152 -33.01 11.92 24.90
C GLU A 152 -33.50 12.53 23.57
N ILE A 153 -32.66 12.41 22.53
CA ILE A 153 -33.02 12.75 21.16
C ILE A 153 -32.80 11.51 20.31
N GLY A 154 -33.85 11.03 19.64
CA GLY A 154 -33.81 9.95 18.68
C GLY A 154 -33.77 10.47 17.25
N ILE A 155 -32.99 9.84 16.40
CA ILE A 155 -33.01 10.02 14.95
C ILE A 155 -33.39 8.67 14.33
N HIS A 156 -34.39 8.67 13.48
CA HIS A 156 -34.88 7.47 12.80
C HIS A 156 -34.91 7.68 11.29
N ASP A 157 -34.24 6.79 10.54
CA ASP A 157 -34.12 6.82 9.09
C ASP A 157 -33.62 8.17 8.54
N GLY A 158 -32.59 8.75 9.20
CA GLY A 158 -32.05 10.04 8.86
C GLY A 158 -31.09 10.01 7.68
N THR A 159 -30.83 11.17 7.09
CA THR A 159 -29.79 11.41 6.09
C THR A 159 -28.94 12.59 6.52
N ILE A 160 -27.62 12.44 6.51
CA ILE A 160 -26.67 13.52 6.73
C ILE A 160 -26.01 13.86 5.41
N VAL A 161 -26.00 15.16 5.06
CA VAL A 161 -25.39 15.68 3.84
C VAL A 161 -24.36 16.72 4.23
N VAL A 162 -23.13 16.52 3.78
CA VAL A 162 -22.02 17.45 4.02
C VAL A 162 -21.66 18.14 2.73
N HIS A 163 -21.67 19.48 2.73
CA HIS A 163 -21.19 20.31 1.63
C HIS A 163 -19.84 20.93 2.00
N ASP A 164 -18.95 20.97 1.03
CA ASP A 164 -17.65 21.62 1.19
C ASP A 164 -17.76 23.17 1.16
N ALA A 165 -16.62 23.84 1.33
CA ALA A 165 -16.55 25.30 1.31
C ALA A 165 -16.96 25.94 -0.04
N ALA A 166 -17.00 25.18 -1.12
CA ALA A 166 -17.49 25.60 -2.45
C ALA A 166 -18.98 25.30 -2.64
N GLY A 167 -19.63 24.65 -1.65
CA GLY A 167 -21.04 24.24 -1.72
C GLY A 167 -21.28 22.97 -2.54
N ALA A 168 -20.22 22.25 -2.94
CA ALA A 168 -20.36 20.96 -3.59
C ALA A 168 -20.65 19.85 -2.56
N LEU A 169 -21.41 18.83 -2.98
CA LEU A 169 -21.66 17.65 -2.14
C LEU A 169 -20.33 16.93 -1.89
N ALA A 170 -19.85 16.97 -0.66
CA ALA A 170 -18.63 16.28 -0.24
C ALA A 170 -18.94 14.84 0.20
N GLU A 171 -19.96 14.67 1.09
CA GLU A 171 -20.29 13.35 1.65
C GLU A 171 -21.79 13.21 1.89
N ARG A 172 -22.29 11.95 1.80
CA ARG A 172 -23.66 11.60 2.14
C ARG A 172 -23.69 10.33 2.97
N VAL A 173 -24.41 10.40 4.09
CA VAL A 173 -24.65 9.28 4.99
C VAL A 173 -26.16 9.04 5.07
N THR A 174 -26.61 7.82 4.94
CA THR A 174 -28.03 7.44 4.90
C THR A 174 -28.37 6.42 5.98
N GLY A 175 -29.67 6.15 6.19
CA GLY A 175 -30.13 5.18 7.16
C GLY A 175 -29.63 5.48 8.58
N VAL A 176 -29.60 6.74 8.96
CA VAL A 176 -29.07 7.21 10.24
C VAL A 176 -30.07 6.88 11.35
N GLU A 177 -29.69 5.96 12.23
CA GLU A 177 -30.41 5.56 13.43
C GLU A 177 -29.57 5.92 14.64
N PHE A 178 -29.89 6.98 15.36
CA PHE A 178 -29.11 7.43 16.51
C PHE A 178 -29.98 7.70 17.73
N GLN A 179 -29.43 7.33 18.88
CA GLN A 179 -29.93 7.75 20.18
C GLN A 179 -28.88 8.63 20.84
N VAL A 180 -29.27 9.82 21.16
CA VAL A 180 -28.44 10.85 21.77
C VAL A 180 -28.93 11.09 23.18
N ALA A 181 -28.12 10.72 24.17
CA ALA A 181 -28.40 11.01 25.58
C ALA A 181 -28.05 12.48 25.88
N TRP A 182 -29.07 13.26 26.19
CA TRP A 182 -28.92 14.68 26.48
C TRP A 182 -28.60 14.91 27.96
N PRO A 183 -27.61 15.73 28.31
CA PRO A 183 -27.20 15.91 29.70
C PRO A 183 -28.19 16.81 30.45
N SER A 184 -29.25 16.21 31.00
CA SER A 184 -30.20 16.95 31.86
C SER A 184 -29.73 17.02 33.33
N ILE A 185 -28.97 16.02 33.80
CA ILE A 185 -28.50 15.87 35.17
C ILE A 185 -26.98 15.70 35.23
N SER A 186 -26.38 14.96 34.30
CA SER A 186 -24.94 14.77 34.16
C SER A 186 -24.35 15.75 33.14
N ARG A 187 -23.06 16.05 33.28
CA ARG A 187 -22.34 16.83 32.26
C ARG A 187 -21.93 15.99 31.05
N SER A 188 -22.08 14.67 31.16
CA SER A 188 -21.70 13.77 30.09
C SER A 188 -22.76 13.70 28.99
N PHE A 189 -22.31 13.64 27.77
CA PHE A 189 -23.09 13.44 26.55
C PHE A 189 -22.74 12.11 25.91
N GLY A 190 -23.72 11.36 25.44
CA GLY A 190 -23.53 10.10 24.74
C GLY A 190 -24.39 10.03 23.49
N ALA A 191 -23.82 9.55 22.40
CA ALA A 191 -24.55 9.26 21.17
C ALA A 191 -24.15 7.86 20.68
N ASN A 192 -25.15 7.01 20.43
CA ASN A 192 -24.95 5.66 19.93
C ASN A 192 -25.91 5.40 18.79
N GLY A 193 -25.45 4.70 17.76
CA GLY A 193 -26.31 4.37 16.65
C GLY A 193 -25.56 3.70 15.51
N HIS A 194 -26.22 3.65 14.37
CA HIS A 194 -25.63 3.15 13.13
C HIS A 194 -26.11 4.00 11.96
N PHE A 195 -25.36 3.89 10.87
CA PHE A 195 -25.65 4.56 9.60
C PHE A 195 -25.05 3.77 8.44
N VAL A 196 -25.43 4.11 7.22
CA VAL A 196 -24.82 3.56 6.01
C VAL A 196 -23.99 4.64 5.35
N TRP A 197 -22.70 4.36 5.15
CA TRP A 197 -21.75 5.23 4.46
C TRP A 197 -21.04 4.45 3.35
N HIS A 198 -21.06 4.98 2.13
CA HIS A 198 -20.57 4.32 0.92
C HIS A 198 -21.06 2.85 0.81
N ASP A 199 -22.37 2.67 0.98
CA ASP A 199 -23.09 1.40 0.92
C ASP A 199 -22.74 0.36 2.01
N GLU A 200 -21.92 0.72 3.01
CA GLU A 200 -21.55 -0.12 4.12
C GLU A 200 -22.18 0.34 5.45
N PRO A 201 -22.73 -0.56 6.25
CA PRO A 201 -23.25 -0.25 7.57
C PRO A 201 -22.10 0.01 8.55
N VAL A 202 -22.19 1.12 9.28
CA VAL A 202 -21.22 1.53 10.30
C VAL A 202 -21.94 1.76 11.62
N GLU A 203 -21.50 1.10 12.68
CA GLU A 203 -21.89 1.39 14.06
C GLU A 203 -21.00 2.52 14.60
N ALA A 204 -21.59 3.45 15.33
CA ALA A 204 -20.88 4.57 15.93
C ALA A 204 -21.27 4.81 17.38
N SER A 205 -20.31 5.08 18.21
CA SER A 205 -20.53 5.58 19.56
C SER A 205 -19.61 6.76 19.87
N LEU A 206 -20.20 7.82 20.43
CA LEU A 206 -19.49 9.03 20.85
C LEU A 206 -19.85 9.32 22.32
N THR A 207 -18.86 9.59 23.14
CA THR A 207 -19.07 10.06 24.51
C THR A 207 -18.20 11.30 24.74
N LEU A 208 -18.82 12.36 25.29
CA LEU A 208 -18.12 13.54 25.78
C LEU A 208 -18.27 13.61 27.30
N SER A 209 -17.17 13.81 28.03
CA SER A 209 -17.21 13.83 29.48
C SER A 209 -17.76 15.15 30.07
N ASP A 210 -17.54 16.27 29.39
CA ASP A 210 -18.09 17.59 29.72
C ASP A 210 -18.64 18.28 28.46
N PHE A 211 -19.89 18.02 28.16
CA PHE A 211 -20.57 18.57 26.98
C PHE A 211 -20.70 20.10 27.02
N PRO A 212 -21.09 20.74 28.13
CA PRO A 212 -21.08 22.19 28.24
C PRO A 212 -19.70 22.82 27.96
N ALA A 213 -18.62 22.24 28.45
CA ALA A 213 -17.27 22.69 28.16
C ALA A 213 -16.94 22.55 26.65
N ALA A 214 -17.29 21.40 26.06
CA ALA A 214 -17.09 21.15 24.63
C ALA A 214 -17.83 22.17 23.76
N LEU A 215 -19.08 22.54 24.10
CA LEU A 215 -19.85 23.56 23.38
C LEU A 215 -19.22 24.96 23.46
N ARG A 216 -18.51 25.28 24.56
CA ARG A 216 -17.74 26.52 24.68
C ARG A 216 -16.37 26.46 23.98
N GLY A 217 -16.03 25.31 23.41
CA GLY A 217 -14.71 25.07 22.81
C GLY A 217 -13.60 24.79 23.80
N GLU A 218 -13.94 24.61 25.07
CA GLU A 218 -13.01 24.23 26.14
C GLU A 218 -12.66 22.74 26.06
N SER A 219 -11.65 22.31 26.80
CA SER A 219 -11.20 20.91 26.81
C SER A 219 -12.27 19.98 27.42
N SER A 220 -12.64 18.94 26.69
CA SER A 220 -13.52 17.86 27.15
C SER A 220 -12.94 16.51 26.77
N GLY A 221 -13.11 15.51 27.66
CA GLY A 221 -12.79 14.12 27.31
C GLY A 221 -13.70 13.62 26.19
N ILE A 222 -13.14 12.93 25.22
CA ILE A 222 -13.85 12.35 24.07
C ILE A 222 -13.48 10.88 23.92
N LYS A 223 -14.51 10.04 23.76
CA LYS A 223 -14.36 8.66 23.33
C LYS A 223 -15.19 8.46 22.07
N LEU A 224 -14.53 8.05 20.99
CA LEU A 224 -15.16 7.75 19.72
C LEU A 224 -14.85 6.31 19.34
N ARG A 225 -15.86 5.59 18.91
CA ARG A 225 -15.70 4.28 18.28
C ARG A 225 -16.56 4.24 17.02
N LEU A 226 -15.95 3.81 15.93
CA LEU A 226 -16.60 3.49 14.67
C LEU A 226 -16.27 2.05 14.35
N SER A 227 -17.27 1.26 13.97
CA SER A 227 -17.10 -0.15 13.62
C SER A 227 -17.90 -0.46 12.36
N GLY A 228 -17.20 -0.79 11.30
CA GLY A 228 -17.75 -1.22 10.01
C GLY A 228 -16.92 -2.36 9.44
N ALA A 229 -17.47 -3.13 8.51
CA ALA A 229 -16.76 -4.24 7.89
C ALA A 229 -15.40 -3.83 7.28
N PRO A 230 -15.24 -2.64 6.62
CA PRO A 230 -13.95 -2.22 6.06
C PRO A 230 -12.94 -1.73 7.09
N ILE A 231 -13.39 -1.14 8.21
CA ILE A 231 -12.51 -0.48 9.17
C ILE A 231 -13.14 -0.39 10.56
N GLU A 232 -12.32 -0.54 11.58
CA GLU A 232 -12.64 -0.22 12.97
C GLU A 232 -11.72 0.92 13.44
N LEU A 233 -12.30 1.92 14.10
CA LEU A 233 -11.58 3.05 14.66
C LEU A 233 -12.00 3.26 16.11
N ALA A 234 -11.04 3.42 16.99
CA ALA A 234 -11.23 3.77 18.38
C ALA A 234 -10.33 4.93 18.77
N PHE A 235 -10.91 5.93 19.43
CA PHE A 235 -10.18 7.07 19.96
C PHE A 235 -10.60 7.33 21.40
N ASP A 236 -9.64 7.54 22.29
CA ASP A 236 -9.86 7.91 23.70
C ASP A 236 -8.89 9.02 24.09
N GLY A 237 -9.42 10.20 24.40
CA GLY A 237 -8.57 11.36 24.67
C GLY A 237 -9.35 12.60 25.08
N THR A 238 -8.82 13.75 24.70
CA THR A 238 -9.41 15.07 24.94
C THR A 238 -9.47 15.89 23.66
N ALA A 239 -10.49 16.72 23.53
CA ALA A 239 -10.66 17.64 22.42
C ALA A 239 -10.95 19.05 22.94
N SER A 240 -10.38 20.08 22.30
CA SER A 240 -10.68 21.49 22.52
C SER A 240 -10.69 22.23 21.18
N VAL A 241 -11.50 23.28 21.07
CA VAL A 241 -11.60 24.08 19.84
C VAL A 241 -10.96 25.45 20.02
N GLN A 242 -10.86 25.95 21.26
CA GLN A 242 -10.26 27.24 21.57
C GLN A 242 -8.89 27.08 22.28
N PRO A 243 -7.88 27.91 21.90
CA PRO A 243 -7.87 28.94 20.85
C PRO A 243 -7.80 28.37 19.43
N THR A 244 -7.41 27.10 19.26
CA THR A 244 -7.35 26.36 18.00
C THR A 244 -7.79 24.93 18.25
N LEU A 245 -8.31 24.27 17.21
CA LEU A 245 -8.68 22.86 17.29
C LEU A 245 -7.46 22.02 17.70
N ARG A 246 -7.59 21.31 18.82
CA ARG A 246 -6.60 20.37 19.32
C ARG A 246 -7.30 19.12 19.85
N ILE A 247 -6.88 17.97 19.35
CA ILE A 247 -7.37 16.66 19.79
C ILE A 247 -6.16 15.83 20.18
N GLU A 248 -6.14 15.32 21.39
CA GLU A 248 -5.02 14.53 21.92
C GLU A 248 -5.54 13.25 22.57
N GLY A 249 -4.93 12.12 22.26
CA GLY A 249 -5.33 10.86 22.86
C GLY A 249 -4.76 9.64 22.17
N THR A 250 -5.23 8.48 22.58
CA THR A 250 -4.87 7.18 22.00
C THR A 250 -5.77 6.89 20.83
N LEU A 251 -5.18 6.66 19.66
CA LEU A 251 -5.83 6.23 18.42
C LEU A 251 -5.56 4.76 18.18
N GLY A 252 -6.58 3.98 17.92
CA GLY A 252 -6.52 2.63 17.39
C GLY A 252 -7.29 2.55 16.08
N VAL A 253 -6.70 1.95 15.06
CA VAL A 253 -7.34 1.70 13.76
C VAL A 253 -7.03 0.26 13.35
N GLU A 254 -8.04 -0.49 12.96
CA GLU A 254 -7.89 -1.85 12.45
C GLU A 254 -8.69 -2.00 11.16
N ALA A 255 -8.12 -2.69 10.16
CA ALA A 255 -8.79 -3.02 8.91
C ALA A 255 -8.40 -4.44 8.48
N PRO A 256 -9.38 -5.31 8.16
CA PRO A 256 -9.08 -6.63 7.60
C PRO A 256 -8.33 -6.55 6.27
N SER A 257 -8.59 -5.50 5.50
CA SER A 257 -7.93 -5.14 4.25
C SER A 257 -7.82 -3.63 4.15
N LEU A 258 -6.59 -3.10 4.28
CA LEU A 258 -6.35 -1.66 4.11
C LEU A 258 -6.72 -1.21 2.69
N ARG A 259 -6.52 -2.07 1.71
CA ARG A 259 -6.90 -1.83 0.31
C ARG A 259 -8.40 -1.57 0.17
N ASP A 260 -9.23 -2.41 0.80
CA ASP A 260 -10.69 -2.28 0.71
C ASP A 260 -11.18 -1.09 1.54
N ALA A 261 -10.55 -0.83 2.69
CA ALA A 261 -10.81 0.36 3.49
C ALA A 261 -10.50 1.66 2.72
N LEU A 262 -9.37 1.71 2.00
CA LEU A 262 -9.01 2.87 1.16
C LEU A 262 -9.99 3.05 -0.01
N ARG A 263 -10.40 1.96 -0.69
CA ARG A 263 -11.40 2.05 -1.75
C ARG A 263 -12.76 2.52 -1.23
N TRP A 264 -13.16 1.98 -0.08
CA TRP A 264 -14.39 2.39 0.58
C TRP A 264 -14.36 3.87 0.99
N SER A 265 -13.21 4.38 1.45
CA SER A 265 -13.05 5.82 1.75
C SER A 265 -13.03 6.72 0.51
N GLY A 266 -13.16 6.16 -0.70
CA GLY A 266 -13.21 6.91 -1.95
C GLY A 266 -11.87 7.03 -2.68
N GLU A 267 -10.80 6.41 -2.17
CA GLU A 267 -9.50 6.42 -2.86
C GLU A 267 -9.55 5.55 -4.12
N LYS A 268 -9.40 6.16 -5.29
CA LYS A 268 -9.53 5.49 -6.59
C LYS A 268 -8.26 4.79 -7.04
N LYS A 269 -7.12 5.26 -6.55
CA LYS A 269 -5.80 4.79 -6.98
C LYS A 269 -5.08 4.12 -5.82
N VAL A 270 -5.34 2.83 -5.60
CA VAL A 270 -4.63 2.04 -4.60
C VAL A 270 -3.54 1.22 -5.28
N PRO A 271 -2.28 1.27 -4.82
CA PRO A 271 -1.16 0.54 -5.42
C PRO A 271 -1.43 -0.96 -5.56
N PHE A 272 -0.86 -1.59 -6.60
CA PHE A 272 -0.93 -3.03 -6.79
C PHE A 272 -0.02 -3.75 -5.77
N GLY A 273 -0.53 -4.86 -5.21
CA GLY A 273 0.21 -5.68 -4.23
C GLY A 273 0.13 -5.13 -2.80
N GLY A 274 0.18 -6.02 -1.81
CA GLY A 274 0.08 -5.68 -0.40
C GLY A 274 -1.22 -4.97 -0.01
N PHE A 275 -1.18 -4.19 1.08
CA PHE A 275 -2.30 -3.45 1.65
C PHE A 275 -3.46 -4.36 2.11
N GLY A 276 -3.12 -5.54 2.64
CA GLY A 276 -4.05 -6.45 3.30
C GLY A 276 -4.34 -6.02 4.74
N ARG A 277 -4.19 -6.94 5.69
CA ARG A 277 -4.46 -6.67 7.10
C ARG A 277 -3.64 -5.50 7.63
N PHE A 278 -4.31 -4.57 8.28
CA PHE A 278 -3.74 -3.37 8.87
C PHE A 278 -4.20 -3.18 10.30
N ALA A 279 -3.27 -2.82 11.17
CA ALA A 279 -3.56 -2.34 12.52
C ALA A 279 -2.59 -1.21 12.89
N LEU A 280 -3.11 -0.18 13.53
CA LEU A 280 -2.35 0.97 14.02
C LEU A 280 -2.76 1.30 15.44
N ARG A 281 -1.81 1.48 16.33
CA ARG A 281 -2.02 2.06 17.65
C ARG A 281 -0.98 3.13 17.89
N ALA A 282 -1.43 4.31 18.32
CA ALA A 282 -0.53 5.44 18.55
C ALA A 282 -1.12 6.43 19.55
N GLN A 283 -0.25 7.24 20.15
CA GLN A 283 -0.65 8.49 20.78
C GLN A 283 -0.74 9.56 19.69
N SER A 284 -1.91 10.14 19.52
CA SER A 284 -2.19 11.11 18.46
C SER A 284 -2.40 12.50 19.01
N THR A 285 -1.90 13.50 18.28
CA THR A 285 -2.19 14.91 18.47
C THR A 285 -2.59 15.51 17.12
N LEU A 286 -3.83 15.96 17.01
CA LEU A 286 -4.33 16.70 15.85
C LEU A 286 -4.36 18.20 16.19
N GLY A 287 -3.76 19.01 15.34
CA GLY A 287 -3.78 20.47 15.45
C GLY A 287 -3.13 21.13 14.24
N GLY A 288 -3.64 22.28 13.80
CA GLY A 288 -3.05 23.06 12.70
C GLY A 288 -2.93 22.31 11.36
N GLY A 289 -3.90 21.44 11.03
CA GLY A 289 -3.87 20.66 9.80
C GLY A 289 -2.86 19.51 9.80
N MET A 290 -2.29 19.16 10.94
CA MET A 290 -1.37 18.05 11.10
C MET A 290 -1.83 17.05 12.16
N ILE A 291 -1.63 15.77 11.89
CA ILE A 291 -1.82 14.67 12.82
C ILE A 291 -0.42 14.12 13.16
N SER A 292 0.03 14.34 14.38
CA SER A 292 1.27 13.77 14.87
C SER A 292 0.97 12.51 15.67
N LEU A 293 1.61 11.41 15.30
CA LEU A 293 1.49 10.11 15.94
C LEU A 293 2.82 9.76 16.60
N SER A 294 2.82 9.57 17.92
CA SER A 294 3.95 9.09 18.69
C SER A 294 3.65 7.72 19.28
N ASN A 295 4.68 6.99 19.69
CA ASN A 295 4.56 5.62 20.16
C ASN A 295 3.73 4.77 19.18
N VAL A 296 3.99 4.96 17.89
CA VAL A 296 3.34 4.23 16.82
C VAL A 296 3.72 2.76 16.92
N ASN A 297 2.71 1.91 16.91
CA ASN A 297 2.85 0.49 16.65
C ASN A 297 1.93 0.19 15.46
N VAL A 298 2.53 -0.18 14.34
CA VAL A 298 1.82 -0.44 13.09
C VAL A 298 2.09 -1.87 12.62
N GLU A 299 1.04 -2.54 12.22
CA GLU A 299 1.08 -3.83 11.52
C GLU A 299 0.47 -3.66 10.12
N LEU A 300 1.18 -4.09 9.09
CA LEU A 300 0.68 -4.13 7.71
C LEU A 300 1.18 -5.41 7.02
N ASP A 301 0.26 -6.23 6.54
CA ASP A 301 0.56 -7.52 5.88
C ASP A 301 1.44 -8.45 6.74
N GLY A 302 1.29 -8.41 8.07
CA GLY A 302 2.12 -9.17 9.02
C GLY A 302 3.47 -8.52 9.33
N ASN A 303 3.81 -7.39 8.71
CA ASN A 303 4.96 -6.58 9.07
C ASN A 303 4.62 -5.68 10.26
N THR A 304 5.40 -5.75 11.32
CA THR A 304 5.25 -4.90 12.50
C THR A 304 6.39 -3.88 12.57
N ALA A 305 6.05 -2.63 12.86
CA ALA A 305 7.03 -1.57 13.03
C ALA A 305 6.59 -0.58 14.11
N GLU A 306 7.57 0.02 14.77
CA GLU A 306 7.38 1.00 15.83
C GLU A 306 8.07 2.31 15.47
N GLY A 307 7.52 3.44 15.96
CA GLY A 307 8.17 4.73 15.73
C GLY A 307 7.27 5.94 15.88
N VAL A 308 7.45 6.88 14.96
CA VAL A 308 6.70 8.13 14.89
C VAL A 308 6.27 8.43 13.46
N LEU A 309 5.05 8.96 13.31
CA LEU A 309 4.51 9.40 12.02
C LEU A 309 3.86 10.77 12.16
N THR A 310 3.92 11.56 11.11
CA THR A 310 3.20 12.83 10.97
C THR A 310 2.47 12.83 9.63
N LEU A 311 1.19 13.13 9.66
CA LEU A 311 0.31 13.20 8.51
C LEU A 311 -0.13 14.66 8.32
N SER A 312 0.07 15.23 7.16
CA SER A 312 -0.54 16.52 6.79
C SER A 312 -1.90 16.26 6.15
N THR A 313 -2.91 16.99 6.61
CA THR A 313 -4.28 16.93 6.10
C THR A 313 -4.62 18.13 5.21
N ASP A 314 -3.66 19.03 4.97
CA ASP A 314 -3.81 20.20 4.12
C ASP A 314 -3.91 19.82 2.62
N SER A 315 -3.92 20.81 1.75
CA SER A 315 -4.05 20.65 0.30
C SER A 315 -3.01 19.69 -0.33
N HIS A 316 -1.84 19.54 0.29
CA HIS A 316 -0.85 18.52 -0.03
C HIS A 316 -0.81 17.47 1.09
N ARG A 317 -1.31 16.28 0.78
CA ARG A 317 -1.27 15.15 1.70
C ARG A 317 0.17 14.67 1.82
N ALA A 318 0.76 14.79 2.99
CA ALA A 318 2.12 14.35 3.25
C ALA A 318 2.17 13.34 4.40
N VAL A 319 2.99 12.31 4.24
CA VAL A 319 3.29 11.32 5.28
C VAL A 319 4.78 11.38 5.57
N GLN A 320 5.14 11.68 6.81
CA GLN A 320 6.53 11.76 7.25
C GLN A 320 6.72 10.89 8.49
N GLY A 321 7.89 10.27 8.63
CA GLY A 321 8.19 9.55 9.86
C GLY A 321 9.43 8.68 9.84
N THR A 322 9.63 8.06 11.01
CA THR A 322 10.71 7.09 11.21
C THR A 322 10.14 5.87 11.89
N LEU A 323 10.35 4.71 11.29
CA LEU A 323 9.88 3.43 11.77
C LEU A 323 11.05 2.45 11.90
N ALA A 324 11.01 1.63 12.93
CA ALA A 324 11.93 0.54 13.18
C ALA A 324 11.16 -0.78 13.26
N ALA A 325 11.71 -1.83 12.67
CA ALA A 325 11.13 -3.17 12.66
C ALA A 325 12.20 -4.23 12.97
N ASP A 326 11.79 -5.35 13.53
CA ASP A 326 12.68 -6.50 13.66
C ASP A 326 12.80 -7.24 12.33
N ALA A 327 11.68 -7.46 11.65
CA ALA A 327 11.64 -8.12 10.34
C ALA A 327 10.61 -7.46 9.42
N LEU A 328 10.95 -7.29 8.15
CA LEU A 328 10.06 -6.80 7.12
C LEU A 328 10.02 -7.78 5.95
N ASP A 329 8.85 -8.21 5.54
CA ASP A 329 8.62 -8.90 4.26
C ASP A 329 8.04 -7.91 3.24
N LEU A 330 8.87 -7.42 2.34
CA LEU A 330 8.48 -6.48 1.29
C LEU A 330 8.02 -7.20 0.01
N SER A 331 8.02 -8.54 0.00
CA SER A 331 7.63 -9.34 -1.17
C SER A 331 6.24 -9.01 -1.72
N PRO A 332 5.20 -8.76 -0.89
CA PRO A 332 3.87 -8.39 -1.39
C PRO A 332 3.85 -7.08 -2.19
N TYR A 333 4.71 -6.11 -1.82
CA TYR A 333 4.71 -4.76 -2.42
C TYR A 333 5.49 -4.70 -3.72
N VAL A 334 6.49 -5.57 -3.90
CA VAL A 334 7.31 -5.66 -5.12
C VAL A 334 6.83 -6.75 -6.08
N SER A 335 5.80 -7.51 -5.73
CA SER A 335 5.28 -8.61 -6.55
C SER A 335 4.81 -8.19 -7.95
N GLY A 336 4.49 -6.91 -8.13
CA GLY A 336 4.14 -6.31 -9.41
C GLY A 336 5.33 -5.88 -10.28
N ILE A 337 6.56 -5.88 -9.73
CA ILE A 337 7.77 -5.51 -10.46
C ILE A 337 8.72 -6.71 -10.43
N ARG A 338 8.69 -7.52 -11.49
CA ARG A 338 9.58 -8.65 -11.67
C ARG A 338 10.66 -8.28 -12.68
N LEU A 339 11.91 -8.49 -12.36
CA LEU A 339 13.00 -8.29 -13.32
C LEU A 339 12.93 -9.32 -14.44
N MET A 340 12.62 -10.56 -14.10
CA MET A 340 12.54 -11.68 -15.05
C MET A 340 11.11 -12.22 -15.18
N ALA A 341 10.70 -12.52 -16.39
CA ALA A 341 9.44 -13.23 -16.66
C ALA A 341 9.52 -14.68 -16.15
N THR A 342 8.43 -15.20 -15.59
CA THR A 342 8.41 -16.51 -14.91
C THR A 342 8.53 -17.71 -15.85
N ASP A 343 8.12 -17.57 -17.10
CA ASP A 343 7.90 -18.72 -17.99
C ASP A 343 8.87 -18.86 -19.18
N GLU A 344 9.66 -17.82 -19.49
CA GLU A 344 10.52 -17.82 -20.69
C GLU A 344 11.98 -17.39 -20.42
N GLY A 345 12.37 -17.15 -19.18
CA GLY A 345 13.73 -16.70 -18.84
C GLY A 345 14.13 -15.34 -19.43
N GLY A 346 13.17 -14.55 -19.93
CA GLY A 346 13.36 -13.20 -20.47
C GLY A 346 13.04 -12.10 -19.47
N TRP A 347 13.21 -10.83 -19.89
CA TRP A 347 12.81 -9.68 -19.10
C TRP A 347 11.30 -9.54 -19.02
N ASP A 348 10.77 -9.09 -17.88
CA ASP A 348 9.33 -8.89 -17.73
C ASP A 348 8.81 -7.80 -18.69
N GLN A 349 7.66 -8.07 -19.31
CA GLN A 349 6.99 -7.19 -20.27
C GLN A 349 5.75 -6.50 -19.67
N LEU A 350 5.38 -6.85 -18.43
CA LEU A 350 4.25 -6.21 -17.77
C LEU A 350 4.49 -4.72 -17.58
N PRO A 351 3.47 -3.87 -17.78
CA PRO A 351 3.63 -2.44 -17.62
C PRO A 351 3.89 -2.07 -16.15
N ILE A 352 4.89 -1.24 -15.93
CA ILE A 352 5.17 -0.61 -14.65
C ILE A 352 4.32 0.65 -14.56
N THR A 353 3.46 0.75 -13.53
CA THR A 353 2.62 1.92 -13.29
C THR A 353 2.99 2.55 -11.95
N LEU A 354 3.13 3.87 -11.93
CA LEU A 354 3.31 4.68 -10.73
C LEU A 354 2.03 5.45 -10.37
N ASP A 355 0.88 4.99 -10.91
CA ASP A 355 -0.41 5.64 -10.70
C ASP A 355 -0.78 5.67 -9.21
N GLY A 356 -1.22 6.83 -8.74
CA GLY A 356 -1.58 7.06 -7.32
C GLY A 356 -0.43 7.52 -6.42
N LEU A 357 0.83 7.42 -6.86
CA LEU A 357 1.96 7.93 -6.08
C LEU A 357 2.14 9.46 -6.20
N ALA A 358 1.58 10.08 -7.25
CA ALA A 358 1.70 11.52 -7.48
C ALA A 358 0.82 12.38 -6.55
N ASP A 359 -0.18 11.77 -5.91
CA ASP A 359 -1.17 12.49 -5.10
C ASP A 359 -0.73 12.66 -3.62
N TYR A 360 0.44 12.10 -3.25
CA TYR A 360 0.95 12.10 -1.87
C TYR A 360 2.44 12.43 -1.84
N ASP A 361 2.84 13.23 -0.87
CA ASP A 361 4.25 13.38 -0.51
C ASP A 361 4.62 12.36 0.58
N LEU A 362 5.80 11.75 0.47
CA LEU A 362 6.31 10.77 1.41
C LEU A 362 7.73 11.12 1.85
N ASP A 363 8.01 11.09 3.14
CA ASP A 363 9.36 11.13 3.71
C ASP A 363 9.45 10.12 4.86
N LEU A 364 9.75 8.87 4.50
CA LEU A 364 9.83 7.77 5.48
C LEU A 364 11.26 7.27 5.61
N ARG A 365 11.68 7.08 6.85
CA ARG A 365 12.91 6.39 7.22
C ARG A 365 12.56 5.08 7.89
N LEU A 366 13.07 4.00 7.34
CA LEU A 366 12.82 2.64 7.80
C LEU A 366 14.14 1.99 8.19
N SER A 367 14.17 1.35 9.35
CA SER A 367 15.26 0.47 9.75
C SER A 367 14.71 -0.88 10.15
N ALA A 368 15.36 -1.96 9.72
CA ALA A 368 14.97 -3.31 10.10
C ALA A 368 16.19 -4.20 10.38
N ALA A 369 16.07 -5.15 11.30
CA ALA A 369 17.14 -6.10 11.57
C ALA A 369 17.23 -7.17 10.45
N SER A 370 16.11 -7.47 9.79
CA SER A 370 16.07 -8.31 8.58
C SER A 370 15.00 -7.83 7.59
N VAL A 371 15.29 -7.94 6.30
CA VAL A 371 14.36 -7.61 5.23
C VAL A 371 14.31 -8.73 4.21
N LYS A 372 13.12 -9.14 3.81
CA LYS A 372 12.88 -10.13 2.77
C LYS A 372 12.24 -9.45 1.56
N ILE A 373 12.79 -9.70 0.37
CA ILE A 373 12.28 -9.19 -0.91
C ILE A 373 12.25 -10.36 -1.90
N GLY A 374 11.08 -10.97 -2.11
CA GLY A 374 10.96 -12.18 -2.91
C GLY A 374 11.75 -13.33 -2.30
N SER A 375 12.77 -13.85 -3.02
CA SER A 375 13.68 -14.88 -2.53
C SER A 375 14.92 -14.31 -1.81
N ALA A 376 15.19 -13.00 -1.95
CA ALA A 376 16.35 -12.36 -1.35
C ALA A 376 16.12 -12.07 0.14
N GLN A 377 17.10 -12.44 0.97
CA GLN A 377 17.13 -12.11 2.39
C GLN A 377 18.27 -11.13 2.66
N LEU A 378 17.91 -9.96 3.15
CA LEU A 378 18.84 -8.93 3.58
C LEU A 378 18.91 -8.94 5.11
N GLY A 379 20.08 -8.70 5.66
CA GLY A 379 20.26 -8.49 7.10
C GLY A 379 19.85 -7.10 7.52
N ARG A 380 20.58 -6.49 8.45
CA ARG A 380 20.30 -5.15 8.93
C ARG A 380 20.29 -4.17 7.77
N THR A 381 19.18 -3.43 7.64
CA THR A 381 18.93 -2.55 6.51
C THR A 381 18.36 -1.22 7.01
N ALA A 382 18.88 -0.11 6.51
CA ALA A 382 18.35 1.24 6.72
C ALA A 382 18.04 1.89 5.36
N VAL A 383 16.81 2.32 5.19
CA VAL A 383 16.29 2.91 3.95
C VAL A 383 15.57 4.21 4.25
N ALA A 384 15.76 5.21 3.40
CA ALA A 384 14.92 6.40 3.34
C ALA A 384 14.16 6.42 2.00
N ALA A 385 12.85 6.55 2.06
CA ALA A 385 11.98 6.71 0.90
C ALA A 385 11.43 8.14 0.88
N ASN A 386 11.74 8.87 -0.17
CA ASN A 386 11.23 10.23 -0.39
C ASN A 386 10.43 10.25 -1.69
N MET A 387 9.22 10.76 -1.64
CA MET A 387 8.35 10.92 -2.79
C MET A 387 7.80 12.34 -2.82
N ARG A 388 8.03 13.02 -3.93
CA ARG A 388 7.51 14.37 -4.19
C ARG A 388 7.19 14.52 -5.68
N ASP A 389 6.07 15.14 -5.98
CA ASP A 389 5.64 15.42 -7.36
C ASP A 389 5.68 14.18 -8.27
N GLY A 390 5.29 13.00 -7.74
CA GLY A 390 5.31 11.72 -8.46
C GLY A 390 6.71 11.14 -8.73
N LYS A 391 7.75 11.69 -8.11
CA LYS A 391 9.10 11.15 -8.13
C LYS A 391 9.40 10.44 -6.81
N LEU A 392 9.72 9.15 -6.88
CA LEU A 392 10.12 8.33 -5.75
C LEU A 392 11.64 8.13 -5.75
N ASP A 393 12.31 8.59 -4.71
CA ASP A 393 13.72 8.35 -4.46
C ASP A 393 13.88 7.46 -3.22
N ILE A 394 14.43 6.27 -3.41
CA ILE A 394 14.75 5.31 -2.34
C ILE A 394 16.27 5.34 -2.11
N MET A 395 16.68 5.74 -0.94
CA MET A 395 18.08 5.76 -0.52
C MET A 395 18.36 4.61 0.43
N ILE A 396 19.26 3.71 0.05
CA ILE A 396 19.76 2.61 0.88
C ILE A 396 21.03 3.11 1.56
N GLY A 397 20.94 3.45 2.85
CA GLY A 397 22.09 3.91 3.61
C GLY A 397 23.09 2.79 3.81
N GLU A 398 22.62 1.67 4.32
CA GLU A 398 23.39 0.44 4.49
C GLU A 398 22.44 -0.76 4.55
N SER A 399 22.78 -1.82 3.83
CA SER A 399 22.06 -3.10 3.87
C SER A 399 23.06 -4.24 3.87
N GLN A 400 22.99 -5.11 4.87
CA GLN A 400 23.78 -6.33 4.92
C GLN A 400 23.16 -7.35 3.97
N THR A 401 23.89 -7.75 2.93
CA THR A 401 23.40 -8.67 1.91
C THR A 401 24.53 -9.43 1.28
N PHE A 402 24.28 -10.65 0.82
CA PHE A 402 25.26 -11.52 0.14
C PHE A 402 26.59 -11.65 0.90
N GLY A 403 26.54 -11.64 2.23
CA GLY A 403 27.74 -11.71 3.08
C GLY A 403 28.60 -10.44 3.13
N GLY A 404 28.19 -9.35 2.48
CA GLY A 404 28.82 -8.05 2.46
C GLY A 404 27.80 -6.92 2.72
N ILE A 405 28.02 -5.77 2.11
CA ILE A 405 27.22 -4.56 2.32
C ILE A 405 26.79 -4.00 0.96
N ALA A 406 25.49 -3.66 0.83
CA ALA A 406 24.96 -2.87 -0.26
C ALA A 406 24.57 -1.47 0.23
N LYS A 407 24.80 -0.43 -0.59
CA LYS A 407 24.41 0.95 -0.37
C LYS A 407 24.12 1.63 -1.70
N GLY A 408 23.38 2.75 -1.67
CA GLY A 408 23.12 3.52 -2.88
C GLY A 408 21.73 4.11 -2.94
N SER A 409 21.23 4.36 -4.15
CA SER A 409 19.90 4.92 -4.37
C SER A 409 19.25 4.37 -5.63
N ILE A 410 17.92 4.35 -5.60
CA ILE A 410 17.04 4.01 -6.73
C ILE A 410 16.02 5.14 -6.86
N GLY A 411 15.94 5.76 -8.02
CA GLY A 411 14.97 6.78 -8.36
C GLY A 411 13.97 6.27 -9.40
N LEU A 412 12.68 6.56 -9.21
CA LEU A 412 11.61 6.28 -10.16
C LEU A 412 10.79 7.55 -10.37
N ALA A 413 10.51 7.89 -11.62
CA ALA A 413 9.68 9.04 -11.95
C ALA A 413 8.77 8.71 -13.14
N SER A 414 7.59 9.33 -13.19
CA SER A 414 6.74 9.27 -14.38
C SER A 414 7.39 10.01 -15.54
N ALA A 415 7.38 9.41 -16.72
CA ALA A 415 7.88 9.99 -17.96
C ALA A 415 6.91 9.74 -19.11
N ASP A 416 7.02 10.48 -20.20
CA ASP A 416 6.17 10.31 -21.39
C ASP A 416 6.31 8.89 -22.00
N SER A 417 7.51 8.29 -21.88
CA SER A 417 7.79 6.91 -22.31
C SER A 417 7.33 5.82 -21.33
N GLY A 418 6.75 6.18 -20.19
CA GLY A 418 6.37 5.29 -19.10
C GLY A 418 7.03 5.68 -17.78
N VAL A 419 7.98 4.90 -17.30
CA VAL A 419 8.73 5.16 -16.06
C VAL A 419 10.19 5.44 -16.41
N ALA A 420 10.74 6.53 -15.89
CA ALA A 420 12.16 6.78 -15.85
C ALA A 420 12.73 6.17 -14.55
N ALA A 421 13.75 5.34 -14.67
CA ALA A 421 14.41 4.69 -13.56
C ALA A 421 15.89 5.08 -13.53
N THR A 422 16.40 5.38 -12.35
CA THR A 422 17.82 5.64 -12.10
C THR A 422 18.31 4.73 -10.96
N SER A 423 19.52 4.24 -11.03
CA SER A 423 20.09 3.36 -10.01
C SER A 423 21.57 3.66 -9.80
N HIS A 424 21.94 3.93 -8.56
CA HIS A 424 23.33 4.09 -8.12
C HIS A 424 23.56 3.13 -6.98
N LEU A 425 24.03 1.91 -7.27
CA LEU A 425 24.21 0.85 -6.28
C LEU A 425 25.68 0.48 -6.16
N GLN A 426 26.12 0.23 -4.93
CA GLN A 426 27.44 -0.24 -4.61
C GLN A 426 27.32 -1.44 -3.66
N PHE A 427 27.92 -2.54 -4.05
CA PHE A 427 28.07 -3.75 -3.25
C PHE A 427 29.54 -3.89 -2.87
N VAL A 428 29.80 -4.04 -1.59
CA VAL A 428 31.17 -4.09 -1.05
C VAL A 428 31.38 -5.41 -0.36
N ASP A 429 32.44 -6.12 -0.77
CA ASP A 429 32.85 -7.42 -0.23
C ASP A 429 31.71 -8.45 -0.19
N VAL A 430 30.96 -8.58 -1.30
CA VAL A 430 29.84 -9.52 -1.42
C VAL A 430 30.28 -10.86 -2.00
N ASP A 431 29.56 -11.92 -1.68
CA ASP A 431 29.63 -13.20 -2.37
C ASP A 431 29.02 -13.04 -3.78
N LEU A 432 29.86 -13.17 -4.80
CA LEU A 432 29.49 -12.88 -6.19
C LEU A 432 28.56 -13.93 -6.78
N GLU A 433 28.66 -15.19 -6.40
CA GLU A 433 27.76 -16.24 -6.88
C GLU A 433 26.32 -15.96 -6.44
N SER A 434 26.14 -15.64 -5.17
CA SER A 434 24.83 -15.29 -4.62
C SER A 434 24.31 -13.96 -5.18
N CYS A 435 25.16 -12.94 -5.26
CA CYS A 435 24.79 -11.60 -5.72
C CYS A 435 24.38 -11.61 -7.19
N LEU A 436 25.26 -12.09 -8.08
CA LEU A 436 25.01 -12.11 -9.52
C LEU A 436 23.94 -13.14 -9.90
N GLY A 437 23.89 -14.26 -9.17
CA GLY A 437 22.88 -15.29 -9.36
C GLY A 437 21.46 -14.79 -9.08
N GLN A 438 21.25 -14.13 -7.94
CA GLN A 438 19.93 -13.61 -7.56
C GLN A 438 19.51 -12.38 -8.37
N MET A 439 20.46 -11.50 -8.72
CA MET A 439 20.15 -10.27 -9.48
C MET A 439 20.01 -10.51 -10.97
N PHE A 440 20.87 -11.33 -11.57
CA PHE A 440 21.00 -11.45 -13.03
C PHE A 440 20.90 -12.88 -13.56
N GLY A 441 20.75 -13.89 -12.71
CA GLY A 441 20.76 -15.30 -13.09
C GLY A 441 22.15 -15.83 -13.45
N LEU A 442 23.23 -15.14 -13.08
CA LEU A 442 24.61 -15.46 -13.43
C LEU A 442 25.28 -16.26 -12.31
N HIS A 443 25.40 -17.58 -12.47
CA HIS A 443 26.01 -18.51 -11.49
C HIS A 443 27.42 -18.98 -11.87
N LYS A 444 28.06 -18.30 -12.85
CA LYS A 444 29.35 -18.75 -13.41
C LYS A 444 30.57 -18.11 -12.74
N LEU A 445 30.38 -17.21 -11.77
CA LEU A 445 31.47 -16.51 -11.08
C LEU A 445 31.34 -16.74 -9.58
N THR A 446 32.37 -17.34 -8.98
CA THR A 446 32.48 -17.53 -7.53
C THR A 446 33.62 -16.66 -6.97
N GLY A 447 33.52 -16.28 -5.70
CA GLY A 447 34.51 -15.44 -5.01
C GLY A 447 33.86 -14.23 -4.33
N ARG A 448 34.67 -13.41 -3.69
CA ARG A 448 34.24 -12.16 -3.06
C ARG A 448 34.68 -10.97 -3.88
N GLY A 449 33.84 -9.92 -3.89
CA GLY A 449 34.17 -8.76 -4.70
C GLY A 449 33.30 -7.54 -4.45
N ASN A 450 33.60 -6.50 -5.21
CA ASN A 450 32.86 -5.24 -5.21
C ASN A 450 32.20 -5.06 -6.57
N LEU A 451 30.92 -4.66 -6.55
CA LEU A 451 30.14 -4.34 -7.75
C LEU A 451 29.60 -2.92 -7.61
N ALA A 452 29.81 -2.09 -8.62
CA ALA A 452 29.16 -0.78 -8.69
C ALA A 452 28.35 -0.68 -9.97
N LEU A 453 27.11 -0.17 -9.85
CA LEU A 453 26.15 0.00 -10.91
C LEU A 453 25.66 1.45 -10.91
N ASN A 454 25.84 2.16 -12.02
CA ASN A 454 25.28 3.49 -12.24
C ASN A 454 24.50 3.43 -13.55
N LEU A 455 23.18 3.29 -13.44
CA LEU A 455 22.30 2.96 -14.56
C LEU A 455 21.13 3.95 -14.62
N ASP A 456 20.74 4.31 -15.81
CA ASP A 456 19.53 5.07 -16.09
C ASP A 456 18.83 4.50 -17.33
N GLY A 457 17.50 4.62 -17.36
CA GLY A 457 16.70 4.16 -18.48
C GLY A 457 15.26 4.59 -18.37
N SER A 458 14.49 4.48 -19.43
CA SER A 458 13.07 4.81 -19.43
C SER A 458 12.25 3.82 -20.28
N GLY A 459 11.06 3.45 -19.79
CA GLY A 459 10.23 2.49 -20.50
C GLY A 459 8.95 2.16 -19.77
N ARG A 460 8.02 1.48 -20.45
CA ARG A 460 6.76 1.04 -19.87
C ARG A 460 6.83 -0.33 -19.20
N SER A 461 7.91 -1.08 -19.40
CA SER A 461 8.15 -2.39 -18.81
C SER A 461 9.63 -2.58 -18.55
N VAL A 462 10.01 -3.63 -17.81
CA VAL A 462 11.42 -3.95 -17.57
C VAL A 462 12.15 -4.18 -18.91
N LEU A 463 11.56 -4.93 -19.84
CA LEU A 463 12.15 -5.10 -21.18
C LEU A 463 12.34 -3.76 -21.91
N ALA A 464 11.38 -2.84 -21.80
CA ALA A 464 11.53 -1.53 -22.43
C ALA A 464 12.65 -0.69 -21.76
N LEU A 465 12.77 -0.77 -20.43
CA LEU A 465 13.88 -0.15 -19.69
C LEU A 465 15.25 -0.70 -20.14
N THR A 466 15.37 -2.02 -20.36
CA THR A 466 16.65 -2.58 -20.82
C THR A 466 17.06 -2.10 -22.19
N ARG A 467 16.12 -1.74 -23.07
CA ARG A 467 16.39 -1.20 -24.41
C ARG A 467 16.90 0.24 -24.44
N THR A 468 16.60 1.00 -23.42
CA THR A 468 17.00 2.40 -23.26
C THR A 468 18.05 2.56 -22.17
N LEU A 469 18.58 1.43 -21.65
CA LEU A 469 19.51 1.43 -20.52
C LEU A 469 20.82 2.10 -20.91
N ASN A 470 21.24 3.07 -20.11
CA ASN A 470 22.51 3.75 -20.21
C ASN A 470 23.27 3.68 -18.90
N GLY A 471 24.57 3.85 -18.93
CA GLY A 471 25.37 3.96 -17.72
C GLY A 471 26.67 3.18 -17.71
N THR A 472 27.10 2.81 -16.50
CA THR A 472 28.34 2.07 -16.26
C THR A 472 28.15 1.00 -15.20
N ALA A 473 28.88 -0.10 -15.36
CA ALA A 473 29.02 -1.11 -14.32
C ALA A 473 30.52 -1.48 -14.16
N SER A 474 30.96 -1.66 -12.92
CA SER A 474 32.29 -2.14 -12.62
C SER A 474 32.25 -3.27 -11.60
N LEU A 475 33.09 -4.26 -11.81
CA LEU A 475 33.24 -5.42 -10.92
C LEU A 475 34.72 -5.64 -10.63
N THR A 476 35.06 -5.82 -9.37
CA THR A 476 36.37 -6.30 -8.93
C THR A 476 36.19 -7.50 -8.03
N ALA A 477 36.93 -8.57 -8.25
CA ALA A 477 36.86 -9.75 -7.43
C ALA A 477 38.25 -10.25 -7.11
N ASN A 478 38.41 -10.90 -5.93
CA ASN A 478 39.65 -11.49 -5.47
C ASN A 478 39.39 -12.95 -5.07
N ASP A 479 40.41 -13.81 -5.30
CA ASP A 479 40.43 -15.20 -4.87
C ASP A 479 39.16 -16.01 -5.22
N GLY A 480 38.82 -16.02 -6.50
CA GLY A 480 37.63 -16.66 -7.02
C GLY A 480 37.90 -17.69 -8.11
N ALA A 481 36.79 -18.05 -8.81
CA ALA A 481 36.92 -18.89 -10.00
C ALA A 481 35.75 -18.64 -11.00
N LEU A 482 36.06 -18.80 -12.27
CA LEU A 482 35.07 -19.03 -13.31
C LEU A 482 34.66 -20.50 -13.32
N THR A 483 33.38 -20.76 -13.12
CA THR A 483 32.81 -22.11 -13.10
C THR A 483 32.23 -22.49 -14.47
N GLY A 484 32.22 -23.77 -14.78
CA GLY A 484 31.71 -24.29 -16.04
C GLY A 484 32.79 -24.44 -17.13
N ILE A 485 34.04 -24.01 -16.89
CA ILE A 485 35.13 -24.22 -17.83
C ILE A 485 36.49 -24.34 -17.11
N ASN A 486 37.33 -25.24 -17.60
CA ASN A 486 38.73 -25.35 -17.17
C ASN A 486 39.64 -24.86 -18.30
N VAL A 487 39.94 -23.56 -18.26
CA VAL A 487 40.76 -22.92 -19.31
C VAL A 487 42.20 -23.40 -19.26
N GLU A 488 42.78 -23.62 -18.09
CA GLU A 488 44.15 -24.17 -17.96
C GLU A 488 44.29 -25.52 -18.66
N GLN A 489 43.37 -26.44 -18.38
CA GLN A 489 43.38 -27.76 -19.01
C GLN A 489 43.20 -27.68 -20.52
N LEU A 490 42.32 -26.78 -20.99
CA LEU A 490 42.11 -26.52 -22.41
C LEU A 490 43.40 -26.01 -23.07
N LEU A 491 44.06 -25.00 -22.49
CA LEU A 491 45.29 -24.39 -23.04
C LEU A 491 46.44 -25.40 -23.07
N ARG A 492 46.69 -26.13 -21.97
CA ARG A 492 47.75 -27.17 -21.91
C ARG A 492 47.54 -28.29 -22.93
N ARG A 493 46.27 -28.61 -23.23
CA ARG A 493 45.98 -29.63 -24.24
C ARG A 493 46.18 -29.09 -25.65
N LEU A 494 45.73 -27.88 -25.93
CA LEU A 494 45.89 -27.23 -27.25
C LEU A 494 47.35 -26.86 -27.54
N GLU A 495 48.13 -26.53 -26.52
CA GLU A 495 49.58 -26.36 -26.62
C GLU A 495 50.25 -27.64 -27.12
N ARG A 496 49.88 -28.82 -26.58
CA ARG A 496 50.47 -30.12 -26.97
C ARG A 496 49.89 -30.67 -28.27
N ARG A 497 48.62 -30.44 -28.53
CA ARG A 497 47.87 -30.95 -29.70
C ARG A 497 46.88 -29.93 -30.23
N PRO A 498 47.31 -29.00 -31.09
CA PRO A 498 46.49 -27.85 -31.52
C PRO A 498 45.16 -28.20 -32.18
N LEU A 499 45.02 -29.37 -32.81
CA LEU A 499 43.80 -29.79 -33.52
C LEU A 499 42.97 -30.84 -32.74
N SER A 500 43.30 -31.13 -31.47
CA SER A 500 42.53 -32.10 -30.66
C SER A 500 41.53 -31.40 -29.76
N GLY A 501 40.32 -31.10 -30.26
CA GLY A 501 39.25 -30.47 -29.53
C GLY A 501 38.40 -31.38 -28.63
N ASN A 502 38.62 -32.69 -28.66
CA ASN A 502 37.80 -33.63 -27.88
C ASN A 502 38.21 -33.64 -26.39
N GLY A 503 37.39 -33.11 -25.51
CA GLY A 503 37.53 -33.11 -24.06
C GLY A 503 36.33 -32.44 -23.39
N ASP A 504 35.96 -32.95 -22.21
CA ASP A 504 34.95 -32.31 -21.40
C ASP A 504 35.56 -31.15 -20.60
N PHE A 505 35.54 -29.93 -21.18
CA PHE A 505 36.02 -28.73 -20.54
C PHE A 505 34.90 -27.94 -19.88
N ARG A 506 33.62 -28.34 -20.10
CA ARG A 506 32.42 -27.64 -19.67
C ARG A 506 32.09 -27.80 -18.20
N ASN A 507 32.63 -28.78 -17.52
CA ASN A 507 32.38 -29.03 -16.09
C ASN A 507 33.59 -28.66 -15.20
N GLY A 508 34.45 -27.77 -15.68
CA GLY A 508 35.65 -27.37 -15.00
C GLY A 508 35.55 -26.09 -14.18
N ARG A 509 36.69 -25.73 -13.58
CA ARG A 509 36.84 -24.50 -12.81
C ARG A 509 38.16 -23.84 -13.19
N THR A 510 38.12 -22.52 -13.48
CA THR A 510 39.32 -21.72 -13.74
C THR A 510 39.53 -20.79 -12.55
N PRO A 511 40.48 -21.06 -11.64
CA PRO A 511 40.75 -20.18 -10.51
C PRO A 511 41.45 -18.90 -10.95
N PHE A 512 41.12 -17.81 -10.27
CA PHE A 512 41.79 -16.51 -10.42
C PHE A 512 42.13 -15.91 -9.05
N THR A 513 43.16 -15.07 -9.01
CA THR A 513 43.55 -14.25 -7.87
C THR A 513 42.92 -12.89 -7.94
N GLN A 514 42.73 -12.36 -9.15
CA GLN A 514 42.12 -11.07 -9.38
C GLN A 514 41.27 -11.08 -10.67
N LEU A 515 40.10 -10.46 -10.61
CA LEU A 515 39.25 -10.15 -11.76
C LEU A 515 38.86 -8.68 -11.71
N THR A 516 39.02 -7.99 -12.82
CA THR A 516 38.58 -6.60 -13.01
C THR A 516 37.76 -6.50 -14.27
N MET A 517 36.60 -5.83 -14.19
CA MET A 517 35.70 -5.65 -15.32
C MET A 517 35.10 -4.24 -15.26
N ASN A 518 35.17 -3.52 -16.39
CA ASN A 518 34.53 -2.23 -16.59
C ASN A 518 33.65 -2.28 -17.84
N LEU A 519 32.39 -1.91 -17.66
CA LEU A 519 31.36 -1.95 -18.70
C LEU A 519 30.81 -0.54 -18.93
N LYS A 520 30.58 -0.18 -20.19
CA LYS A 520 29.79 0.98 -20.61
C LYS A 520 28.55 0.49 -21.32
N ILE A 521 27.43 1.07 -20.98
CA ILE A 521 26.12 0.70 -21.50
C ILE A 521 25.54 1.92 -22.20
N ALA A 522 25.09 1.74 -23.44
CA ALA A 522 24.42 2.75 -24.23
C ALA A 522 23.27 2.11 -25.02
N ASP A 523 22.05 2.59 -24.78
CA ASP A 523 20.82 2.06 -25.40
C ASP A 523 20.71 0.52 -25.29
N GLY A 524 21.01 -0.01 -24.10
CA GLY A 524 20.98 -1.44 -23.81
C GLY A 524 22.11 -2.27 -24.41
N LEU A 525 23.03 -1.66 -25.17
CA LEU A 525 24.23 -2.31 -25.67
C LEU A 525 25.40 -2.06 -24.72
N VAL A 526 26.03 -3.15 -24.30
CA VAL A 526 27.19 -3.13 -23.41
C VAL A 526 28.46 -3.20 -24.22
N SER A 527 29.37 -2.27 -23.99
CA SER A 527 30.78 -2.35 -24.41
C SER A 527 31.61 -2.85 -23.25
N VAL A 528 32.30 -3.95 -23.47
CA VAL A 528 33.29 -4.53 -22.55
C VAL A 528 34.64 -4.03 -22.99
N ASP A 529 35.09 -2.90 -22.41
CA ASP A 529 36.34 -2.28 -22.81
C ASP A 529 37.55 -2.93 -22.13
N ASP A 530 37.37 -3.44 -20.92
CA ASP A 530 38.45 -3.91 -20.05
C ASP A 530 37.94 -4.99 -19.08
N LEU A 531 38.11 -6.24 -19.48
CA LEU A 531 37.85 -7.39 -18.60
C LEU A 531 39.14 -8.21 -18.52
N HIS A 532 39.75 -8.21 -17.34
CA HIS A 532 40.97 -8.95 -17.04
C HIS A 532 40.72 -9.98 -15.94
N VAL A 533 41.22 -11.18 -16.15
CA VAL A 533 41.22 -12.26 -15.16
C VAL A 533 42.65 -12.74 -14.98
N ASP A 534 43.23 -12.49 -13.83
CA ASP A 534 44.57 -12.92 -13.48
C ASP A 534 44.51 -14.12 -12.53
N GLY A 535 44.97 -15.26 -13.01
CA GLY A 535 45.02 -16.49 -12.23
C GLY A 535 46.41 -17.04 -12.10
N PRO A 536 46.61 -18.04 -11.24
CA PRO A 536 47.95 -18.64 -10.99
C PRO A 536 48.49 -19.38 -12.20
N ALA A 537 47.62 -19.89 -13.07
CA ALA A 537 48.01 -20.68 -14.25
C ALA A 537 47.56 -20.03 -15.57
N VAL A 538 46.57 -19.14 -15.55
CA VAL A 538 45.96 -18.57 -16.74
C VAL A 538 45.67 -17.10 -16.53
N ARG A 539 45.93 -16.31 -17.56
CA ARG A 539 45.54 -14.89 -17.65
C ARG A 539 44.56 -14.72 -18.84
N LEU A 540 43.43 -14.01 -18.62
CA LEU A 540 42.47 -13.75 -19.67
C LEU A 540 42.32 -12.23 -19.85
N ALA A 541 42.36 -11.78 -21.10
CA ALA A 541 42.02 -10.43 -21.49
C ALA A 541 40.84 -10.52 -22.47
N ILE A 542 39.69 -9.92 -22.13
CA ILE A 542 38.44 -10.09 -22.88
C ILE A 542 37.85 -8.70 -23.18
N GLY A 543 37.36 -8.51 -24.39
CA GLY A 543 36.65 -7.32 -24.82
C GLY A 543 35.55 -7.69 -25.80
N GLY A 544 34.68 -6.74 -26.14
CA GLY A 544 33.64 -6.98 -27.10
C GLY A 544 32.30 -6.31 -26.76
N ARG A 545 31.22 -6.91 -27.16
CA ARG A 545 29.87 -6.36 -26.98
C ARG A 545 28.93 -7.39 -26.38
N ALA A 546 27.93 -6.88 -25.63
CA ALA A 546 26.83 -7.69 -25.15
C ALA A 546 25.53 -6.88 -25.31
N SER A 547 24.41 -7.56 -25.33
CA SER A 547 23.08 -6.94 -25.40
C SER A 547 22.30 -7.28 -24.14
N VAL A 548 21.92 -6.26 -23.37
CA VAL A 548 21.08 -6.45 -22.19
C VAL A 548 19.67 -6.90 -22.56
N PRO A 549 18.99 -6.32 -23.56
CA PRO A 549 17.64 -6.75 -23.94
C PRO A 549 17.54 -8.18 -24.40
N SER A 550 18.47 -8.65 -25.24
CA SER A 550 18.49 -10.01 -25.78
C SER A 550 19.28 -11.00 -24.93
N ARG A 551 20.07 -10.49 -23.96
CA ARG A 551 20.94 -11.29 -23.07
C ARG A 551 22.01 -12.06 -23.82
N ASP A 552 22.47 -11.52 -24.95
CA ASP A 552 23.47 -12.14 -25.81
C ASP A 552 24.86 -11.56 -25.60
N LEU A 553 25.86 -12.42 -25.71
CA LEU A 553 27.29 -12.09 -25.67
C LEU A 553 27.92 -12.27 -27.05
N ASP A 554 28.79 -11.31 -27.44
CA ASP A 554 29.71 -11.42 -28.56
C ASP A 554 31.05 -10.81 -28.12
N LEU A 555 31.84 -11.63 -27.41
CA LEU A 555 33.10 -11.24 -26.82
C LEU A 555 34.26 -11.96 -27.51
N LYS A 556 35.41 -11.30 -27.52
CA LYS A 556 36.68 -11.83 -28.02
C LYS A 556 37.73 -11.64 -26.96
N GLY A 557 38.64 -12.60 -26.85
CA GLY A 557 39.69 -12.50 -25.84
C GLY A 557 40.93 -13.27 -26.22
N VAL A 558 41.94 -13.12 -25.39
CA VAL A 558 43.17 -13.92 -25.43
C VAL A 558 43.34 -14.58 -24.08
N ALA A 559 43.56 -15.89 -24.11
CA ALA A 559 43.91 -16.69 -22.95
C ALA A 559 45.41 -17.02 -23.01
N THR A 560 46.13 -16.56 -22.01
CA THR A 560 47.57 -16.76 -21.87
C THR A 560 47.86 -17.77 -20.78
N LEU A 561 48.62 -18.82 -21.09
CA LEU A 561 49.12 -19.79 -20.10
C LEU A 561 50.34 -19.21 -19.38
N VAL A 562 50.23 -19.01 -18.08
CA VAL A 562 51.36 -18.55 -17.24
C VAL A 562 52.35 -19.68 -17.05
N SER A 563 53.57 -19.55 -17.61
CA SER A 563 54.64 -20.51 -17.47
C SER A 563 55.69 -20.03 -16.46
N ASN A 564 56.09 -20.88 -15.54
CA ASN A 564 57.20 -20.60 -14.60
C ASN A 564 58.60 -20.80 -15.20
N ALA A 565 58.71 -21.26 -16.43
CA ALA A 565 59.94 -21.49 -17.14
C ALA A 565 60.07 -20.49 -18.33
N SER A 566 61.28 -20.14 -18.69
CA SER A 566 61.70 -19.23 -19.75
C SER A 566 61.22 -19.61 -21.18
N SER A 567 60.12 -20.29 -21.34
CA SER A 567 59.47 -20.59 -22.61
C SER A 567 58.47 -19.48 -22.98
N GLU A 568 58.31 -19.21 -24.28
CA GLU A 568 57.36 -18.24 -24.83
C GLU A 568 55.98 -18.48 -24.22
N GLU A 569 55.27 -17.39 -23.78
CA GLU A 569 53.91 -17.46 -23.26
C GLU A 569 53.01 -18.03 -24.36
N PHE A 570 52.16 -19.03 -23.97
CA PHE A 570 51.21 -19.60 -24.90
C PHE A 570 49.91 -18.80 -24.90
N ASP A 571 49.69 -18.01 -25.94
CA ASP A 571 48.52 -17.20 -26.18
C ASP A 571 47.55 -17.89 -27.12
N LEU A 572 46.28 -17.98 -26.71
CA LEU A 572 45.23 -18.54 -27.51
C LEU A 572 44.08 -17.52 -27.63
N PRO A 573 43.88 -16.93 -28.78
CA PRO A 573 42.68 -16.15 -29.07
C PRO A 573 41.40 -17.04 -29.01
N PHE A 574 40.34 -16.50 -28.46
CA PHE A 574 39.04 -17.16 -28.35
C PHE A 574 37.88 -16.18 -28.54
N VAL A 575 36.69 -16.72 -28.80
CA VAL A 575 35.43 -16.00 -28.85
C VAL A 575 34.46 -16.60 -27.81
N VAL A 576 33.63 -15.73 -27.19
CA VAL A 576 32.53 -16.13 -26.31
C VAL A 576 31.25 -15.62 -26.93
N GLN A 577 30.34 -16.51 -27.27
CA GLN A 577 29.09 -16.18 -27.94
C GLN A 577 27.90 -16.91 -27.33
N GLY A 578 26.70 -16.36 -27.53
CA GLY A 578 25.44 -16.95 -27.09
C GLY A 578 24.84 -16.26 -25.87
N GLN A 579 23.86 -16.89 -25.28
CA GLN A 579 23.16 -16.37 -24.11
C GLN A 579 24.10 -16.26 -22.91
N TRP A 580 24.00 -15.18 -22.13
CA TRP A 580 24.92 -14.92 -21.02
C TRP A 580 24.85 -15.93 -19.87
N ASP A 581 23.74 -16.66 -19.74
CA ASP A 581 23.56 -17.74 -18.74
C ASP A 581 24.15 -19.09 -19.20
N ASP A 582 24.31 -19.30 -20.52
CA ASP A 582 24.98 -20.48 -21.08
C ASP A 582 25.89 -20.11 -22.27
N PRO A 583 26.95 -19.31 -22.06
CA PRO A 583 27.84 -18.87 -23.11
C PRO A 583 28.72 -20.01 -23.62
N ILE A 584 28.97 -20.00 -24.92
CA ILE A 584 29.87 -20.94 -25.59
C ILE A 584 31.21 -20.25 -25.83
N MET A 585 32.29 -20.82 -25.25
CA MET A 585 33.65 -20.36 -25.51
C MET A 585 34.30 -21.25 -26.58
N LEU A 586 34.74 -20.66 -27.65
CA LEU A 586 35.40 -21.33 -28.78
C LEU A 586 36.79 -20.73 -29.01
N PRO A 587 37.83 -21.55 -29.11
CA PRO A 587 39.14 -21.06 -29.52
C PRO A 587 39.09 -20.57 -30.97
N ASP A 588 39.90 -19.56 -31.30
CA ASP A 588 39.99 -19.05 -32.67
C ASP A 588 40.57 -20.09 -33.63
N PRO A 589 39.81 -20.52 -34.62
CA PRO A 589 40.23 -21.59 -35.52
C PRO A 589 41.49 -21.29 -36.30
N GLU A 590 41.65 -20.06 -36.74
CA GLU A 590 42.81 -19.63 -37.54
C GLU A 590 44.12 -19.74 -36.73
N SER A 591 44.06 -19.36 -35.46
CA SER A 591 45.19 -19.43 -34.55
C SER A 591 45.59 -20.88 -34.28
N LEU A 592 44.61 -21.82 -34.14
CA LEU A 592 44.88 -23.25 -33.96
C LEU A 592 45.52 -23.84 -35.22
N ILE A 593 45.03 -23.52 -36.41
CA ILE A 593 45.59 -24.02 -37.68
C ILE A 593 46.98 -23.50 -37.89
N ARG A 594 47.29 -22.22 -37.63
CA ARG A 594 48.63 -21.64 -37.75
C ARG A 594 49.67 -22.34 -36.85
N ARG A 595 49.26 -22.79 -35.68
CA ARG A 595 50.14 -23.50 -34.71
C ARG A 595 50.27 -24.97 -34.99
N SER A 596 49.42 -25.55 -35.86
CA SER A 596 49.55 -26.93 -36.29
C SER A 596 50.59 -27.06 -37.40
N GLY A 597 51.71 -27.73 -37.08
CA GLY A 597 52.77 -27.98 -38.08
C GLY A 597 52.28 -28.67 -39.36
N ALA A 598 51.21 -29.48 -39.27
CA ALA A 598 50.61 -30.19 -40.38
C ALA A 598 49.62 -29.33 -41.18
N ALA A 599 48.86 -28.42 -40.53
CA ALA A 599 47.77 -27.67 -41.15
C ALA A 599 48.17 -26.21 -41.50
N ALA A 600 49.23 -25.66 -40.96
CA ALA A 600 49.71 -24.31 -41.27
C ALA A 600 50.02 -24.10 -42.77
N PRO A 601 50.64 -25.03 -43.49
CA PRO A 601 50.84 -24.89 -44.95
C PRO A 601 49.52 -24.81 -45.74
N LEU A 602 48.44 -25.46 -45.29
CA LEU A 602 47.13 -25.42 -45.94
C LEU A 602 46.51 -24.04 -45.80
N LEU A 603 46.65 -23.38 -44.65
CA LEU A 603 46.11 -22.04 -44.44
C LEU A 603 46.82 -21.02 -45.36
N ASN A 604 48.12 -21.17 -45.57
CA ASN A 604 48.90 -20.30 -46.49
C ASN A 604 48.52 -20.56 -47.98
N ALA A 605 48.22 -21.78 -48.36
CA ALA A 605 47.76 -22.12 -49.68
C ALA A 605 46.34 -21.54 -50.00
N VAL A 606 45.48 -21.50 -49.01
CA VAL A 606 44.11 -20.96 -49.15
C VAL A 606 44.09 -19.45 -49.20
N LYS A 607 44.98 -18.72 -48.52
CA LYS A 607 45.11 -17.26 -48.63
C LYS A 607 45.56 -16.73 -49.99
N GLY A 608 46.11 -17.60 -50.86
CA GLY A 608 46.44 -17.29 -52.23
C GLY A 608 45.26 -17.29 -53.21
N HIS A 609 44.06 -17.69 -52.83
CA HIS A 609 42.87 -17.74 -53.66
C HIS A 609 41.68 -16.98 -53.01
N PRO A 610 41.14 -15.92 -53.62
CA PRO A 610 40.23 -14.98 -52.99
C PRO A 610 38.74 -15.44 -52.93
N VAL A 611 38.40 -16.69 -52.93
CA VAL A 611 37.02 -17.16 -52.92
C VAL A 611 36.77 -18.15 -51.75
N ASN A 612 35.98 -17.73 -50.77
CA ASN A 612 35.34 -18.54 -49.70
C ASN A 612 36.23 -19.46 -48.83
N ALA A 613 37.47 -19.07 -48.59
CA ALA A 613 38.40 -19.81 -47.74
C ALA A 613 37.93 -19.91 -46.26
N GLY A 614 37.27 -18.87 -45.77
CA GLY A 614 36.73 -18.82 -44.40
C GLY A 614 35.63 -19.86 -44.15
N ASP A 615 34.74 -20.05 -45.11
CA ASP A 615 33.64 -20.99 -45.01
C ASP A 615 34.10 -22.44 -45.16
N ALA A 616 35.09 -22.66 -46.02
CA ALA A 616 35.71 -24.00 -46.18
C ALA A 616 36.49 -24.41 -44.94
N VAL A 617 37.24 -23.48 -44.33
CA VAL A 617 37.95 -23.72 -43.07
C VAL A 617 36.96 -23.92 -41.92
N ARG A 618 35.89 -23.13 -41.83
CA ARG A 618 34.81 -23.32 -40.85
C ARG A 618 34.16 -24.70 -40.96
N SER A 619 33.81 -25.14 -42.20
CA SER A 619 33.14 -26.43 -42.40
C SER A 619 34.06 -27.62 -42.02
N VAL A 620 35.34 -27.52 -42.27
CA VAL A 620 36.32 -28.54 -41.83
C VAL A 620 36.49 -28.55 -40.32
N ILE A 621 36.43 -27.41 -39.68
CA ILE A 621 36.53 -27.29 -38.23
C ILE A 621 35.24 -27.79 -37.58
N ASP A 622 34.08 -27.46 -38.08
CA ASP A 622 32.79 -27.97 -37.60
C ASP A 622 32.74 -29.51 -37.75
N GLN A 623 33.34 -30.08 -38.79
CA GLN A 623 33.49 -31.54 -38.94
C GLN A 623 34.51 -32.15 -37.97
N LEU A 624 35.61 -31.48 -37.66
CA LEU A 624 36.63 -31.94 -36.71
C LEU A 624 36.19 -31.88 -35.23
N PHE A 625 35.29 -30.93 -34.91
CA PHE A 625 34.75 -30.69 -33.58
C PHE A 625 33.31 -31.20 -33.41
N ALA A 626 32.65 -31.66 -34.47
CA ALA A 626 31.35 -32.32 -34.35
C ALA A 626 31.53 -33.62 -33.53
N ALA A 627 30.73 -33.78 -32.52
CA ALA A 627 30.65 -35.03 -31.79
C ALA A 627 30.35 -36.18 -32.80
N PRO A 628 30.87 -37.40 -32.61
CA PRO A 628 30.54 -38.50 -33.49
C PRO A 628 29.02 -38.65 -33.52
N ALA A 629 28.45 -38.53 -34.72
CA ALA A 629 27.03 -38.71 -34.95
C ALA A 629 26.63 -40.05 -34.33
N GLY A 630 25.80 -40.01 -33.32
CA GLY A 630 25.23 -41.20 -32.73
C GLY A 630 24.60 -42.05 -33.83
N ALA A 631 24.80 -43.36 -33.77
CA ALA A 631 24.25 -44.30 -34.72
C ALA A 631 22.77 -44.01 -34.96
N PRO A 632 22.27 -44.09 -36.21
CA PRO A 632 20.87 -43.82 -36.52
C PRO A 632 19.96 -44.74 -35.68
N PRO A 633 18.87 -44.23 -35.16
CA PRO A 633 17.91 -45.02 -34.41
C PRO A 633 17.43 -46.20 -35.30
N PRO A 634 17.25 -47.41 -34.75
CA PRO A 634 16.76 -48.56 -35.51
C PRO A 634 15.40 -48.23 -36.09
N ALA A 635 15.19 -48.56 -37.36
CA ALA A 635 13.97 -48.36 -38.09
C ALA A 635 12.75 -48.93 -37.32
N PRO A 636 11.59 -48.27 -37.34
CA PRO A 636 10.42 -48.79 -36.66
C PRO A 636 9.99 -50.10 -37.32
N GLN A 637 9.95 -51.17 -36.53
CA GLN A 637 9.38 -52.45 -36.93
C GLN A 637 7.88 -52.25 -37.12
N SER A 638 7.38 -52.57 -38.33
CA SER A 638 5.96 -52.61 -38.66
C SER A 638 5.24 -53.64 -37.77
N PRO A 639 4.06 -53.32 -37.25
CA PRO A 639 3.29 -54.27 -36.47
C PRO A 639 2.80 -55.45 -37.36
N ALA A 640 3.14 -56.66 -36.92
CA ALA A 640 2.65 -57.89 -37.50
C ALA A 640 1.12 -57.98 -37.40
N SER A 641 0.46 -58.24 -38.51
CA SER A 641 -0.98 -58.52 -38.61
C SER A 641 -1.38 -59.73 -37.75
N PRO A 642 -2.51 -59.74 -37.07
CA PRO A 642 -2.99 -60.90 -36.34
C PRO A 642 -3.57 -61.93 -37.36
N GLN A 643 -2.98 -63.14 -37.40
CA GLN A 643 -3.59 -64.28 -38.00
C GLN A 643 -4.82 -64.69 -37.21
N GLN A 644 -5.96 -64.70 -37.90
CA GLN A 644 -7.16 -65.47 -37.52
C GLN A 644 -6.83 -66.94 -37.52
N GLY A 645 -6.97 -67.62 -36.40
CA GLY A 645 -6.95 -69.03 -36.19
C GLY A 645 -8.19 -69.52 -35.51
N ALA A 646 -9.07 -70.20 -36.23
CA ALA A 646 -10.28 -70.86 -35.76
C ALA A 646 -9.92 -72.04 -34.80
N LYS A 647 -10.53 -72.11 -33.68
CA LYS A 647 -11.42 -73.16 -33.15
C LYS A 647 -11.91 -72.74 -31.78
#